data_19bfa43e88ad1209fe34ade3e5e74d2e
#
_entry.id   19bfa43e88ad1209fe34ade3e5e74d2e
#
_cell.length_a   1.000
_cell.length_b   1.000
_cell.length_c   1.000
_cell.angle_alpha   90.00
_cell.angle_beta   90.00
_cell.angle_gamma   90.00
#
_symmetry.space_group_name_H-M   'P 1'
#
loop_
_entity.id
_entity.type
_entity.pdbx_description
1 polymer ?
#
loop_
_entity_poly.entity_id
_entity_poly.type
_entity_poly.pdbx_seq_one_letter_code
_entity_poly.pdbx_strand_id
1 'polypeptide(L)'
;MMQASNISVGACAHIRRVQSTMKNKKWCRGLSLFLVMTMLLCISGFAVDADTPSEAAEAQTVDSTELTEDAAVAMLAADSNHYPIVLVHGLFGWGGREIAGLNYWGGTSSLRDILNSAGYEVYTPSIGPVASNWDRACELYAYLVGGTVDYGQYHSAQNGHARYGRTFPGVLPELNDADSALKIHLVGHSMGGETIRMLAQLLENGDPDEVNATTDGSISPLFTGECRHWIESITTLCTPHDGSQYDTKVYQSAEPMVHQFVGALAAATGMNINEQNFGLDFKLDQWGLTRQANEDYASYFTRVMNSGIWEEHVDDLSVYDLDVDGAAVLNGYAKAQDDIYYFSVACSDTYRSPVYPHNYLPYADINPMMVKSATYMGSHVNYAVGHVQVTPDWWENDGIVSVRSAIAPHENSTDKFNINYGTASDGTMVFQAGTQKGVWNYIEKIDRTDHINMVGQFQNKTMLQTKFFELAKMLESIPVESGSDDSDSGTQTHICPGAQFTDMPKYTDWAHAGLDYCIANGMLNGTSATTIEPGSATTRAQLVTILWRQNGCPTPTRTCSFTDLTQSWYKDAVAWAAETGIVNGRTDGTFDPKAPITRQEMATMLYRYATFAKLDTSAKGDLSVFPDENQVLDYAVDAMTWANGAGLITGNVVNDVTCLDPLGNANRAQVATILMRFCENVAK
;
A
#
# COMPACT_ATOMS: atom_id res chain seq x y z
N MET A 1 -0.19 -47.63 -3.54
CA MET A 1 0.22 -47.37 -2.16
C MET A 1 1.73 -47.29 -2.13
N MET A 2 2.31 -46.26 -1.53
CA MET A 2 3.72 -45.85 -1.58
C MET A 2 4.14 -45.17 -2.89
N GLN A 3 4.07 -43.83 -2.86
CA GLN A 3 5.04 -42.90 -3.45
C GLN A 3 4.43 -41.49 -3.42
N ALA A 4 4.59 -40.79 -2.35
CA ALA A 4 4.49 -39.32 -2.27
C ALA A 4 4.99 -38.91 -0.87
N SER A 5 6.28 -38.86 -0.68
CA SER A 5 6.94 -38.15 0.41
C SER A 5 8.44 -38.19 0.14
N ASN A 6 8.94 -37.15 -0.55
CA ASN A 6 10.37 -36.81 -0.61
C ASN A 6 10.59 -35.67 -1.61
N ILE A 7 10.07 -34.45 -1.32
CA ILE A 7 10.53 -33.20 -1.94
C ILE A 7 10.40 -32.12 -0.86
N SER A 8 11.19 -32.12 0.18
CA SER A 8 11.37 -30.96 1.06
C SER A 8 12.65 -30.96 1.89
N VAL A 9 13.59 -31.83 1.59
CA VAL A 9 14.88 -31.93 2.37
C VAL A 9 16.10 -31.65 1.49
N GLY A 10 15.92 -31.19 0.24
CA GLY A 10 17.00 -31.01 -0.75
C GLY A 10 17.62 -29.62 -0.87
N ALA A 11 17.03 -28.58 -0.33
CA ALA A 11 17.48 -27.20 -0.55
C ALA A 11 18.56 -26.70 0.44
N CYS A 12 18.71 -27.31 1.61
CA CYS A 12 19.70 -26.88 2.63
C CYS A 12 21.11 -27.45 2.50
N ALA A 13 21.40 -28.30 1.51
CA ALA A 13 22.69 -29.03 1.47
C ALA A 13 23.70 -28.52 0.43
N HIS A 14 23.43 -27.46 -0.36
CA HIS A 14 24.30 -27.09 -1.49
C HIS A 14 25.12 -25.80 -1.32
N ILE A 15 25.01 -25.07 -0.21
CA ILE A 15 25.75 -23.80 0.03
C ILE A 15 27.05 -23.99 0.84
N ARG A 16 27.48 -25.22 1.13
CA ARG A 16 28.70 -25.46 1.92
C ARG A 16 29.99 -25.60 1.10
N ARG A 17 30.25 -24.81 0.06
CA ARG A 17 31.56 -24.88 -0.61
C ARG A 17 31.94 -23.58 -1.36
N VAL A 18 32.19 -22.47 -0.68
CA VAL A 18 33.18 -21.44 -1.09
C VAL A 18 33.64 -20.68 0.18
N GLN A 19 34.48 -21.22 0.97
CA GLN A 19 35.22 -20.51 2.01
C GLN A 19 36.69 -20.91 1.96
N SER A 20 37.52 -20.11 1.34
CA SER A 20 38.88 -19.88 1.81
C SER A 20 39.47 -18.65 1.05
N THR A 21 40.04 -17.77 1.82
CA THR A 21 40.90 -16.63 1.52
C THR A 21 40.25 -15.27 1.69
N MET A 22 40.44 -14.68 2.86
CA MET A 22 41.05 -13.35 3.00
C MET A 22 41.22 -12.96 4.48
N LYS A 23 42.43 -13.16 5.00
CA LYS A 23 42.91 -12.52 6.22
C LYS A 23 43.57 -11.19 5.84
N ASN A 24 42.99 -10.04 6.20
CA ASN A 24 43.74 -8.81 6.47
C ASN A 24 42.88 -7.78 7.22
N LYS A 25 42.88 -7.86 8.55
CA LYS A 25 42.12 -7.04 9.49
C LYS A 25 42.78 -5.72 9.93
N LYS A 26 43.68 -5.11 9.19
CA LYS A 26 44.46 -3.93 9.70
C LYS A 26 44.26 -2.60 8.97
N TRP A 27 43.50 -2.52 7.89
CA TRP A 27 43.32 -1.28 7.11
C TRP A 27 42.02 -0.49 7.35
N CYS A 28 41.01 -1.07 8.00
CA CYS A 28 39.73 -0.40 8.20
C CYS A 28 39.66 0.56 9.41
N ARG A 29 40.64 0.52 10.34
CA ARG A 29 40.60 1.38 11.54
C ARG A 29 41.02 2.85 11.31
N GLY A 30 41.65 3.17 10.18
CA GLY A 30 42.09 4.55 9.87
C GLY A 30 41.02 5.40 9.17
N LEU A 31 40.09 4.80 8.46
CA LEU A 31 39.08 5.53 7.65
C LEU A 31 37.87 5.97 8.49
N SER A 32 37.53 5.21 9.52
CA SER A 32 36.38 5.52 10.41
C SER A 32 36.61 6.78 11.28
N LEU A 33 37.86 7.05 11.68
CA LEU A 33 38.16 8.25 12.48
C LEU A 33 38.16 9.55 11.66
N PHE A 34 38.40 9.47 10.36
CA PHE A 34 38.40 10.63 9.46
C PHE A 34 36.96 11.05 9.07
N LEU A 35 36.03 10.10 8.95
CA LEU A 35 34.62 10.40 8.66
C LEU A 35 33.87 11.00 9.85
N VAL A 36 34.20 10.57 11.08
CA VAL A 36 33.62 11.17 12.31
C VAL A 36 34.07 12.61 12.50
N MET A 37 35.32 12.95 12.12
CA MET A 37 35.84 14.30 12.23
C MET A 37 35.25 15.26 11.17
N THR A 38 34.89 14.77 10.00
CA THR A 38 34.20 15.57 8.96
C THR A 38 32.72 15.80 9.30
N MET A 39 32.03 14.87 9.96
CA MET A 39 30.66 15.06 10.43
C MET A 39 30.57 16.08 11.57
N LEU A 40 31.54 16.13 12.48
CA LEU A 40 31.58 17.12 13.57
C LEU A 40 31.82 18.57 13.07
N LEU A 41 32.41 18.77 11.91
CA LEU A 41 32.65 20.08 11.30
C LEU A 41 31.43 20.64 10.54
N CYS A 42 30.47 19.81 10.15
CA CYS A 42 29.26 20.26 9.47
C CYS A 42 28.12 20.70 10.41
N ILE A 43 28.18 20.35 11.71
CA ILE A 43 27.13 20.67 12.71
C ILE A 43 27.38 22.05 13.36
N SER A 44 28.56 22.64 13.24
CA SER A 44 28.93 23.91 13.89
C SER A 44 28.68 25.18 13.08
N GLY A 45 27.95 25.09 11.95
CA GLY A 45 27.86 26.17 10.95
C GLY A 45 26.52 26.86 10.77
N PHE A 46 25.51 26.72 11.64
CA PHE A 46 24.26 27.49 11.51
C PHE A 46 23.81 28.08 12.83
N ALA A 47 24.39 29.23 13.20
CA ALA A 47 23.71 30.23 14.00
C ALA A 47 23.12 31.24 13.01
N VAL A 48 21.81 31.36 12.93
CA VAL A 48 21.12 32.40 12.17
C VAL A 48 20.57 33.43 13.14
N ASP A 49 21.03 34.65 12.94
CA ASP A 49 20.53 35.86 13.59
C ASP A 49 19.05 36.12 13.26
N ALA A 50 18.31 36.48 14.29
CA ALA A 50 16.99 37.05 14.17
C ALA A 50 17.13 38.57 13.90
N ASP A 51 16.25 39.08 13.08
CA ASP A 51 15.67 40.42 13.02
C ASP A 51 15.62 41.03 11.63
N THR A 52 14.43 41.11 11.06
CA THR A 52 13.76 42.40 10.74
C THR A 52 12.41 42.16 10.04
N PRO A 53 11.36 42.96 10.32
CA PRO A 53 10.02 42.77 9.76
C PRO A 53 9.83 43.55 8.46
N SER A 54 9.08 43.05 7.53
CA SER A 54 8.63 43.81 6.35
C SER A 54 7.13 43.58 6.07
N GLU A 55 6.47 44.67 6.19
CA GLU A 55 5.26 45.20 5.53
C GLU A 55 4.16 44.26 5.01
N ALA A 56 2.96 44.60 5.50
CA ALA A 56 1.65 44.12 5.10
C ALA A 56 1.31 44.54 3.65
N ALA A 57 0.76 43.59 2.89
CA ALA A 57 0.00 43.87 1.68
C ALA A 57 -1.47 43.52 1.93
N GLU A 58 -2.34 44.55 1.67
CA GLU A 58 -3.78 44.48 1.80
C GLU A 58 -4.39 43.46 0.85
N ALA A 59 -5.24 42.58 1.37
CA ALA A 59 -6.06 41.67 0.59
C ALA A 59 -7.43 42.30 0.36
N GLN A 60 -7.83 42.45 -0.89
CA GLN A 60 -9.19 42.82 -1.31
C GLN A 60 -10.14 41.64 -1.08
N THR A 61 -11.21 41.92 -0.36
CA THR A 61 -12.34 41.02 -0.11
C THR A 61 -13.21 40.90 -1.36
N VAL A 62 -13.44 39.65 -1.81
CA VAL A 62 -14.51 39.28 -2.74
C VAL A 62 -15.58 38.54 -1.96
N ASP A 63 -16.77 39.10 -2.03
CA ASP A 63 -18.02 38.66 -1.41
C ASP A 63 -18.42 37.27 -1.95
N SER A 64 -18.45 36.24 -1.08
CA SER A 64 -18.98 34.90 -1.38
C SER A 64 -20.11 34.59 -0.40
N THR A 65 -21.29 34.40 -0.93
CA THR A 65 -22.49 33.93 -0.25
C THR A 65 -22.22 32.70 0.60
N GLU A 66 -22.37 32.86 1.91
CA GLU A 66 -22.28 31.86 2.95
C GLU A 66 -23.28 30.71 2.72
N LEU A 67 -22.76 29.50 2.43
CA LEU A 67 -23.41 28.26 2.83
C LEU A 67 -22.87 27.96 4.23
N THR A 68 -23.74 27.92 5.21
CA THR A 68 -23.41 27.79 6.62
C THR A 68 -22.55 26.54 6.88
N GLU A 69 -21.36 26.74 7.43
CA GLU A 69 -20.40 25.72 7.87
C GLU A 69 -21.03 24.64 8.78
N ASP A 70 -22.06 24.99 9.53
CA ASP A 70 -22.74 24.08 10.46
C ASP A 70 -23.50 22.92 9.77
N ALA A 71 -23.94 23.07 8.53
CA ALA A 71 -24.62 22.00 7.80
C ALA A 71 -23.64 20.99 7.17
N ALA A 72 -22.47 21.46 6.75
CA ALA A 72 -21.40 20.58 6.23
C ALA A 72 -20.71 19.79 7.35
N VAL A 73 -20.52 20.40 8.52
CA VAL A 73 -19.96 19.74 9.71
C VAL A 73 -20.93 18.71 10.30
N ALA A 74 -22.24 18.97 10.26
CA ALA A 74 -23.24 18.01 10.79
C ALA A 74 -23.46 16.79 9.88
N MET A 75 -23.19 16.87 8.56
CA MET A 75 -23.25 15.71 7.65
C MET A 75 -22.00 14.82 7.70
N LEU A 76 -20.86 15.34 8.18
CA LEU A 76 -19.62 14.57 8.33
C LEU A 76 -19.52 13.83 9.69
N ALA A 77 -20.36 14.16 10.66
CA ALA A 77 -20.27 13.66 12.04
C ALA A 77 -21.08 12.39 12.33
N ALA A 78 -21.85 11.86 11.38
CA ALA A 78 -22.77 10.75 11.65
C ALA A 78 -22.22 9.36 11.32
N ASP A 79 -21.16 9.23 10.49
CA ASP A 79 -20.66 7.93 10.02
C ASP A 79 -19.12 7.81 10.02
N SER A 80 -18.37 8.69 10.69
CA SER A 80 -16.92 8.57 10.81
C SER A 80 -16.52 7.60 11.92
N ASN A 81 -15.51 6.74 11.66
CA ASN A 81 -14.93 5.93 12.71
C ASN A 81 -13.97 6.78 13.57
N HIS A 82 -13.84 6.43 14.84
CA HIS A 82 -12.88 7.04 15.77
C HIS A 82 -11.89 5.98 16.28
N TYR A 83 -11.50 5.05 15.42
CA TYR A 83 -10.59 3.98 15.79
C TYR A 83 -9.19 4.51 16.09
N PRO A 84 -8.53 3.98 17.15
CA PRO A 84 -7.17 4.35 17.50
C PRO A 84 -6.18 4.11 16.35
N ILE A 85 -5.20 5.01 16.23
CA ILE A 85 -4.11 4.91 15.26
C ILE A 85 -2.84 4.47 15.99
N VAL A 86 -2.23 3.37 15.53
CA VAL A 86 -1.00 2.83 16.12
C VAL A 86 0.16 3.05 15.13
N LEU A 87 1.10 3.93 15.49
CA LEU A 87 2.25 4.30 14.67
C LEU A 87 3.44 3.39 14.99
N VAL A 88 3.75 2.43 14.15
CA VAL A 88 4.78 1.41 14.37
C VAL A 88 6.10 1.80 13.70
N HIS A 89 7.14 2.00 14.51
CA HIS A 89 8.47 2.42 14.05
C HIS A 89 9.22 1.34 13.25
N GLY A 90 10.20 1.75 12.45
CA GLY A 90 11.07 0.86 11.69
C GLY A 90 12.33 0.41 12.42
N LEU A 91 13.31 -0.02 11.65
CA LEU A 91 14.64 -0.42 12.14
C LEU A 91 15.29 0.70 12.99
N PHE A 92 15.93 0.32 14.08
CA PHE A 92 16.52 1.22 15.07
C PHE A 92 15.54 2.23 15.69
N GLY A 93 14.25 2.04 15.53
CA GLY A 93 13.24 2.94 16.03
C GLY A 93 12.96 2.74 17.52
N TRP A 94 12.13 3.63 18.06
CA TRP A 94 11.68 3.63 19.43
C TRP A 94 10.25 4.20 19.53
N GLY A 95 9.59 4.02 20.68
CA GLY A 95 8.23 4.51 20.90
C GLY A 95 8.18 6.02 21.19
N GLY A 96 8.05 6.34 22.46
CA GLY A 96 7.91 7.73 22.93
C GLY A 96 9.24 8.46 23.13
N ARG A 97 9.38 9.15 24.29
CA ARG A 97 10.55 9.98 24.62
C ARG A 97 11.72 9.19 25.24
N GLU A 98 12.00 8.00 24.76
CA GLU A 98 12.99 7.11 25.35
C GLU A 98 14.42 7.62 25.13
N ILE A 99 14.67 8.35 24.06
CA ILE A 99 16.00 8.82 23.67
C ILE A 99 16.09 10.33 23.85
N ALA A 100 16.53 10.79 25.02
CA ALA A 100 16.87 12.19 25.33
C ALA A 100 15.82 13.22 24.85
N GLY A 101 14.55 12.84 24.83
CA GLY A 101 13.44 13.72 24.41
C GLY A 101 13.20 13.78 22.89
N LEU A 102 13.97 13.04 22.09
CA LEU A 102 13.66 12.82 20.67
C LEU A 102 12.53 11.82 20.51
N ASN A 103 11.59 12.14 19.64
CA ASN A 103 10.54 11.23 19.22
C ASN A 103 10.95 10.59 17.89
N TYR A 104 10.70 9.30 17.71
CA TYR A 104 10.81 8.68 16.38
C TYR A 104 9.87 9.38 15.40
N TRP A 105 8.64 9.60 15.82
CA TRP A 105 7.60 10.29 15.08
C TRP A 105 7.62 11.79 15.42
N GLY A 106 8.26 12.59 14.56
CA GLY A 106 8.29 14.05 14.64
C GLY A 106 9.59 14.67 15.19
N GLY A 107 10.61 13.89 15.52
CA GLY A 107 11.90 14.40 15.99
C GLY A 107 11.79 15.19 17.28
N THR A 108 12.06 16.51 17.26
CA THR A 108 11.93 17.38 18.43
C THR A 108 10.48 17.76 18.79
N SER A 109 9.50 17.40 17.95
CA SER A 109 8.07 17.56 18.19
C SER A 109 7.43 16.17 18.24
N SER A 110 6.50 15.95 19.15
CA SER A 110 5.78 14.67 19.22
C SER A 110 4.59 14.70 18.26
N LEU A 111 4.68 13.96 17.16
CA LEU A 111 3.57 13.82 16.21
C LEU A 111 2.34 13.18 16.88
N ARG A 112 2.56 12.18 17.75
CA ARG A 112 1.51 11.58 18.58
C ARG A 112 0.77 12.65 19.40
N ASP A 113 1.52 13.49 20.14
CA ASP A 113 0.90 14.48 21.01
C ASP A 113 0.16 15.57 20.19
N ILE A 114 0.64 15.88 18.97
CA ILE A 114 0.00 16.82 18.05
C ILE A 114 -1.34 16.24 17.55
N LEU A 115 -1.36 14.99 17.10
CA LEU A 115 -2.58 14.34 16.63
C LEU A 115 -3.57 14.11 17.79
N ASN A 116 -3.10 13.70 18.96
CA ASN A 116 -3.96 13.57 20.15
C ASN A 116 -4.60 14.91 20.52
N SER A 117 -3.87 16.03 20.40
CA SER A 117 -4.41 17.38 20.67
C SER A 117 -5.46 17.79 19.64
N ALA A 118 -5.49 17.17 18.48
CA ALA A 118 -6.50 17.37 17.44
C ALA A 118 -7.70 16.42 17.56
N GLY A 119 -7.73 15.55 18.57
CA GLY A 119 -8.86 14.66 18.88
C GLY A 119 -8.69 13.22 18.39
N TYR A 120 -7.58 12.87 17.73
CA TYR A 120 -7.28 11.49 17.37
C TYR A 120 -6.69 10.73 18.56
N GLU A 121 -6.96 9.45 18.67
CA GLU A 121 -6.33 8.59 19.66
C GLU A 121 -5.13 7.88 19.03
N VAL A 122 -3.89 8.24 19.44
CA VAL A 122 -2.66 7.80 18.77
C VAL A 122 -1.70 7.15 19.75
N TYR A 123 -1.23 5.95 19.40
CA TYR A 123 -0.23 5.18 20.15
C TYR A 123 1.05 5.02 19.36
N THR A 124 2.19 4.97 20.07
CA THR A 124 3.52 4.75 19.50
C THR A 124 4.21 3.64 20.28
N PRO A 125 4.05 2.36 19.86
CA PRO A 125 4.67 1.23 20.54
C PRO A 125 6.18 1.33 20.55
N SER A 126 6.79 0.82 21.61
CA SER A 126 8.23 0.67 21.76
C SER A 126 8.54 -0.82 21.73
N ILE A 127 8.86 -1.34 20.56
CA ILE A 127 9.16 -2.74 20.27
C ILE A 127 10.62 -2.92 19.87
N GLY A 128 11.09 -4.15 19.66
CA GLY A 128 12.48 -4.47 19.35
C GLY A 128 13.01 -3.72 18.13
N PRO A 129 14.03 -2.85 18.27
CA PRO A 129 14.53 -2.03 17.17
C PRO A 129 15.35 -2.80 16.13
N VAL A 130 15.78 -4.04 16.45
CA VAL A 130 16.63 -4.90 15.59
C VAL A 130 16.14 -6.34 15.52
N ALA A 131 15.06 -6.68 16.20
CA ALA A 131 14.44 -8.02 16.18
C ALA A 131 13.76 -8.28 14.84
N SER A 132 13.47 -9.54 14.55
CA SER A 132 12.70 -9.94 13.36
C SER A 132 11.28 -9.39 13.34
N ASN A 133 10.64 -9.40 12.19
CA ASN A 133 9.23 -9.00 12.08
C ASN A 133 8.29 -9.93 12.88
N TRP A 134 8.65 -11.19 13.05
CA TRP A 134 7.93 -12.13 13.91
C TRP A 134 7.97 -11.68 15.38
N ASP A 135 9.17 -11.51 15.92
CA ASP A 135 9.36 -11.09 17.31
C ASP A 135 8.70 -9.74 17.59
N ARG A 136 8.86 -8.78 16.67
CA ARG A 136 8.23 -7.46 16.75
C ARG A 136 6.70 -7.53 16.71
N ALA A 137 6.12 -8.45 15.93
CA ALA A 137 4.67 -8.66 15.91
C ALA A 137 4.16 -9.23 17.24
N CYS A 138 4.90 -10.18 17.84
CA CYS A 138 4.60 -10.71 19.19
C CYS A 138 4.67 -9.60 20.27
N GLU A 139 5.68 -8.74 20.20
CA GLU A 139 5.81 -7.59 21.10
C GLU A 139 4.70 -6.55 20.89
N LEU A 140 4.33 -6.28 19.64
CA LEU A 140 3.24 -5.36 19.30
C LEU A 140 1.90 -5.90 19.80
N TYR A 141 1.64 -7.20 19.65
CA TYR A 141 0.48 -7.84 20.24
C TYR A 141 0.41 -7.61 21.76
N ALA A 142 1.49 -7.96 22.47
CA ALA A 142 1.54 -7.77 23.92
C ALA A 142 1.47 -6.28 24.34
N TYR A 143 2.02 -5.36 23.54
CA TYR A 143 1.87 -3.92 23.76
C TYR A 143 0.41 -3.48 23.68
N LEU A 144 -0.35 -4.01 22.69
CA LEU A 144 -1.76 -3.66 22.51
C LEU A 144 -2.62 -4.20 23.65
N VAL A 145 -2.58 -5.48 23.91
CA VAL A 145 -3.55 -6.14 24.81
C VAL A 145 -3.04 -6.41 26.23
N GLY A 146 -1.74 -6.22 26.45
CA GLY A 146 -1.09 -6.55 27.72
C GLY A 146 -0.60 -7.99 27.81
N GLY A 147 0.20 -8.23 28.85
CA GLY A 147 0.75 -9.57 29.13
C GLY A 147 2.23 -9.68 28.82
N THR A 148 2.77 -10.89 29.06
CA THR A 148 4.15 -11.24 28.73
C THR A 148 4.23 -11.66 27.28
N VAL A 149 5.21 -11.13 26.55
CA VAL A 149 5.46 -11.51 25.15
C VAL A 149 5.69 -13.02 25.08
N ASP A 150 4.96 -13.69 24.20
CA ASP A 150 5.16 -15.07 23.83
C ASP A 150 5.61 -15.10 22.35
N TYR A 151 6.88 -15.42 22.12
CA TYR A 151 7.45 -15.49 20.76
C TYR A 151 7.10 -16.81 20.04
N GLY A 152 6.44 -17.73 20.74
CA GLY A 152 6.09 -19.05 20.24
C GLY A 152 7.05 -20.14 20.67
N GLN A 153 6.54 -21.34 20.90
CA GLN A 153 7.32 -22.50 21.30
C GLN A 153 8.19 -23.05 20.15
N TYR A 154 7.61 -23.10 18.94
CA TYR A 154 8.30 -23.59 17.75
C TYR A 154 9.35 -22.58 17.28
N HIS A 155 8.94 -21.32 17.09
CA HIS A 155 9.81 -20.24 16.63
C HIS A 155 11.05 -20.07 17.53
N SER A 156 10.84 -19.94 18.84
CA SER A 156 11.94 -19.77 19.80
C SER A 156 12.91 -20.97 19.83
N ALA A 157 12.39 -22.19 19.67
CA ALA A 157 13.21 -23.40 19.60
C ALA A 157 14.03 -23.48 18.30
N GLN A 158 13.48 -23.04 17.17
CA GLN A 158 14.19 -23.00 15.89
C GLN A 158 15.33 -21.97 15.91
N ASN A 159 15.09 -20.81 16.51
CA ASN A 159 16.03 -19.68 16.52
C ASN A 159 16.98 -19.67 17.74
N GLY A 160 16.73 -20.52 18.73
CA GLY A 160 17.63 -20.70 19.87
C GLY A 160 17.58 -19.59 20.92
N HIS A 161 16.43 -18.94 21.09
CA HIS A 161 16.18 -17.93 22.10
C HIS A 161 15.04 -18.32 23.06
N ALA A 162 14.78 -17.51 24.09
CA ALA A 162 13.72 -17.76 25.06
C ALA A 162 12.33 -17.53 24.43
N ARG A 163 11.37 -18.41 24.77
CA ARG A 163 9.99 -18.28 24.33
C ARG A 163 9.31 -17.00 24.87
N TYR A 164 9.63 -16.59 26.07
CA TYR A 164 8.98 -15.48 26.75
C TYR A 164 9.92 -14.28 26.88
N GLY A 165 9.39 -13.10 26.56
CA GLY A 165 10.10 -11.83 26.65
C GLY A 165 9.61 -10.96 27.81
N ARG A 166 9.62 -9.63 27.58
CA ARG A 166 9.14 -8.63 28.55
C ARG A 166 7.62 -8.64 28.70
N THR A 167 7.14 -7.97 29.76
CA THR A 167 5.71 -7.82 30.01
C THR A 167 5.27 -6.39 29.70
N PHE A 168 4.16 -6.25 28.99
CA PHE A 168 3.50 -4.97 28.68
C PHE A 168 2.22 -4.83 29.49
N PRO A 169 1.86 -3.58 29.91
CA PRO A 169 0.61 -3.35 30.64
C PRO A 169 -0.65 -3.45 29.77
N GLY A 170 -0.50 -3.34 28.42
CA GLY A 170 -1.58 -3.19 27.48
C GLY A 170 -2.08 -1.74 27.38
N VAL A 171 -2.28 -1.27 26.16
CA VAL A 171 -2.84 0.07 25.90
C VAL A 171 -4.28 0.01 25.39
N LEU A 172 -4.71 -1.12 24.84
CA LEU A 172 -6.04 -1.40 24.31
C LEU A 172 -6.46 -2.83 24.70
N PRO A 173 -6.54 -3.15 26.01
CA PRO A 173 -6.85 -4.51 26.48
C PRO A 173 -8.25 -4.99 26.06
N GLU A 174 -9.17 -4.09 25.75
CA GLU A 174 -10.50 -4.34 25.22
C GLU A 174 -10.51 -5.00 23.84
N LEU A 175 -9.40 -4.99 23.10
CA LEU A 175 -9.25 -5.79 21.87
C LEU A 175 -9.37 -7.30 22.14
N ASN A 176 -9.05 -7.74 23.35
CA ASN A 176 -9.23 -9.16 23.76
C ASN A 176 -10.66 -9.51 24.21
N ASP A 177 -11.53 -8.54 24.32
CA ASP A 177 -12.93 -8.81 24.66
C ASP A 177 -13.66 -9.33 23.41
N ALA A 178 -14.24 -10.51 23.49
CA ALA A 178 -14.93 -11.15 22.37
C ALA A 178 -16.17 -10.35 21.88
N ASP A 179 -16.74 -9.52 22.76
CA ASP A 179 -17.88 -8.67 22.44
C ASP A 179 -17.45 -7.25 22.02
N SER A 180 -16.16 -6.97 21.94
CA SER A 180 -15.65 -5.65 21.56
C SER A 180 -15.78 -5.41 20.06
N ALA A 181 -16.39 -4.29 19.70
CA ALA A 181 -16.43 -3.77 18.33
C ALA A 181 -15.23 -2.85 18.02
N LEU A 182 -14.27 -2.72 18.95
CA LEU A 182 -13.10 -1.88 18.77
C LEU A 182 -12.22 -2.41 17.64
N LYS A 183 -11.90 -1.53 16.70
CA LYS A 183 -10.89 -1.76 15.67
C LYS A 183 -9.77 -0.73 15.76
N ILE A 184 -8.68 -0.96 15.06
CA ILE A 184 -7.52 -0.06 15.03
C ILE A 184 -7.03 0.18 13.60
N HIS A 185 -6.39 1.33 13.41
CA HIS A 185 -5.60 1.62 12.23
C HIS A 185 -4.11 1.42 12.54
N LEU A 186 -3.44 0.56 11.80
CA LEU A 186 -2.00 0.35 11.90
C LEU A 186 -1.27 1.17 10.84
N VAL A 187 -0.33 2.00 11.26
CA VAL A 187 0.52 2.80 10.36
C VAL A 187 1.97 2.43 10.63
N GLY A 188 2.63 1.79 9.67
CA GLY A 188 4.00 1.32 9.81
C GLY A 188 4.96 2.12 8.92
N HIS A 189 6.06 2.63 9.50
CA HIS A 189 7.14 3.23 8.73
C HIS A 189 8.28 2.24 8.55
N SER A 190 8.83 2.16 7.31
CA SER A 190 9.97 1.30 7.04
C SER A 190 9.65 -0.17 7.42
N MET A 191 10.53 -0.87 8.11
CA MET A 191 10.30 -2.21 8.67
C MET A 191 9.01 -2.31 9.51
N GLY A 192 8.53 -1.20 10.10
CA GLY A 192 7.27 -1.19 10.84
C GLY A 192 6.07 -1.61 9.98
N GLY A 193 6.10 -1.33 8.68
CA GLY A 193 5.07 -1.80 7.74
C GLY A 193 5.09 -3.31 7.53
N GLU A 194 6.25 -3.94 7.51
CA GLU A 194 6.39 -5.41 7.48
C GLU A 194 5.91 -6.04 8.79
N THR A 195 6.27 -5.42 9.93
CA THR A 195 5.84 -5.86 11.27
C THR A 195 4.32 -5.90 11.41
N ILE A 196 3.60 -4.85 10.95
CA ILE A 196 2.13 -4.84 11.04
C ILE A 196 1.46 -5.82 10.07
N ARG A 197 2.09 -6.13 8.94
CA ARG A 197 1.65 -7.22 8.04
C ARG A 197 1.81 -8.59 8.70
N MET A 198 2.94 -8.83 9.38
CA MET A 198 3.16 -10.04 10.15
C MET A 198 2.12 -10.18 11.27
N LEU A 199 1.85 -9.11 12.03
CA LEU A 199 0.80 -9.11 13.06
C LEU A 199 -0.57 -9.46 12.48
N ALA A 200 -0.96 -8.85 11.35
CA ALA A 200 -2.24 -9.17 10.69
C ALA A 200 -2.32 -10.64 10.29
N GLN A 201 -1.25 -11.19 9.70
CA GLN A 201 -1.19 -12.60 9.34
C GLN A 201 -1.38 -13.52 10.55
N LEU A 202 -0.72 -13.23 11.67
CA LEU A 202 -0.81 -14.05 12.87
C LEU A 202 -2.18 -13.93 13.55
N LEU A 203 -2.77 -12.74 13.59
CA LEU A 203 -4.10 -12.52 14.18
C LEU A 203 -5.19 -13.27 13.40
N GLU A 204 -5.14 -13.22 12.07
CA GLU A 204 -6.19 -13.77 11.21
C GLU A 204 -6.03 -15.27 10.96
N ASN A 205 -4.79 -15.72 10.76
CA ASN A 205 -4.51 -17.09 10.30
C ASN A 205 -3.77 -17.94 11.34
N GLY A 206 -3.20 -17.33 12.37
CA GLY A 206 -2.33 -18.03 13.33
C GLY A 206 -1.07 -18.61 12.69
N ASP A 207 -0.49 -19.60 13.39
CA ASP A 207 0.63 -20.38 12.89
C ASP A 207 0.46 -21.87 13.23
N PRO A 208 0.34 -22.75 12.23
CA PRO A 208 0.13 -24.18 12.45
C PRO A 208 1.29 -24.89 13.17
N ASP A 209 2.54 -24.43 13.00
CA ASP A 209 3.70 -25.02 13.63
C ASP A 209 3.73 -24.69 15.12
N GLU A 210 3.34 -23.48 15.51
CA GLU A 210 3.15 -23.08 16.91
C GLU A 210 2.01 -23.87 17.58
N VAL A 211 0.88 -24.03 16.89
CA VAL A 211 -0.26 -24.85 17.39
C VAL A 211 0.19 -26.28 17.62
N ASN A 212 0.96 -26.87 16.71
CA ASN A 212 1.42 -28.26 16.83
C ASN A 212 2.51 -28.42 17.90
N ALA A 213 3.36 -27.44 18.11
CA ALA A 213 4.46 -27.49 19.09
C ALA A 213 3.98 -27.26 20.52
N THR A 214 2.89 -26.50 20.73
CA THR A 214 2.40 -26.09 22.04
C THR A 214 1.22 -26.96 22.50
N THR A 215 1.53 -28.13 23.08
CA THR A 215 0.53 -29.15 23.47
C THR A 215 0.06 -29.08 24.93
N ASP A 216 0.64 -28.20 25.73
CA ASP A 216 0.38 -28.05 27.16
C ASP A 216 -0.74 -27.05 27.51
N GLY A 217 -1.37 -26.45 26.49
CA GLY A 217 -2.42 -25.46 26.65
C GLY A 217 -1.90 -24.03 26.91
N SER A 218 -0.59 -23.80 26.80
CA SER A 218 0.03 -22.45 27.01
C SER A 218 0.18 -21.65 25.72
N ILE A 219 -0.46 -22.07 24.62
CA ILE A 219 -0.36 -21.36 23.34
C ILE A 219 -0.92 -19.94 23.47
N SER A 220 -0.21 -18.97 22.91
CA SER A 220 -0.72 -17.61 22.81
C SER A 220 -1.92 -17.56 21.87
N PRO A 221 -2.98 -16.79 22.20
CA PRO A 221 -4.11 -16.58 21.28
C PRO A 221 -3.69 -15.99 19.92
N LEU A 222 -2.56 -15.29 19.86
CA LEU A 222 -1.99 -14.76 18.61
C LEU A 222 -1.76 -15.86 17.55
N PHE A 223 -1.41 -17.08 17.98
CA PHE A 223 -1.05 -18.18 17.07
C PHE A 223 -2.21 -19.12 16.76
N THR A 224 -3.40 -18.91 17.31
CA THR A 224 -4.51 -19.85 17.14
C THR A 224 -5.29 -19.69 15.83
N GLY A 225 -5.11 -18.56 15.11
CA GLY A 225 -5.86 -18.25 13.88
C GLY A 225 -7.36 -18.01 14.13
N GLU A 226 -7.74 -17.70 15.36
CA GLU A 226 -9.08 -17.21 15.64
C GLU A 226 -9.16 -15.78 15.10
N CYS A 227 -9.87 -15.62 13.99
CA CYS A 227 -10.09 -14.34 13.33
C CYS A 227 -10.50 -13.26 14.35
N ARG A 228 -9.68 -12.24 14.53
CA ARG A 228 -9.88 -11.23 15.55
C ARG A 228 -10.58 -9.98 15.02
N HIS A 229 -10.47 -9.71 13.72
CA HIS A 229 -11.03 -8.52 13.05
C HIS A 229 -10.69 -7.19 13.74
N TRP A 230 -9.52 -7.14 14.39
CA TRP A 230 -9.08 -5.96 15.14
C TRP A 230 -8.63 -4.83 14.23
N ILE A 231 -8.16 -5.17 13.03
CA ILE A 231 -7.49 -4.22 12.15
C ILE A 231 -8.49 -3.74 11.10
N GLU A 232 -8.81 -2.45 11.11
CA GLU A 232 -9.61 -1.84 10.05
C GLU A 232 -8.75 -1.51 8.83
N SER A 233 -7.53 -0.97 9.07
CA SER A 233 -6.62 -0.68 7.97
C SER A 233 -5.16 -0.81 8.34
N ILE A 234 -4.35 -1.11 7.33
CA ILE A 234 -2.89 -1.06 7.35
C ILE A 234 -2.43 0.01 6.36
N THR A 235 -1.64 0.98 6.84
CA THR A 235 -0.96 1.97 6.00
C THR A 235 0.54 1.84 6.15
N THR A 236 1.26 1.71 5.04
CA THR A 236 2.71 1.62 5.03
C THR A 236 3.34 2.90 4.47
N LEU A 237 4.36 3.38 5.16
CA LEU A 237 5.10 4.58 4.80
C LEU A 237 6.54 4.18 4.48
N CYS A 238 6.97 4.29 3.23
CA CYS A 238 8.32 3.93 2.78
C CYS A 238 8.77 2.53 3.24
N THR A 239 7.84 1.57 3.27
CA THR A 239 8.10 0.20 3.72
C THR A 239 8.78 -0.60 2.63
N PRO A 240 9.87 -1.32 2.91
CA PRO A 240 10.55 -2.17 1.94
C PRO A 240 9.80 -3.50 1.73
N HIS A 241 8.60 -3.48 1.16
CA HIS A 241 7.78 -4.67 0.96
C HIS A 241 8.50 -5.81 0.23
N ASP A 242 9.41 -5.47 -0.66
CA ASP A 242 10.28 -6.42 -1.38
C ASP A 242 11.74 -6.36 -0.87
N GLY A 243 11.94 -5.83 0.33
CA GLY A 243 13.25 -5.62 0.90
C GLY A 243 13.98 -4.38 0.37
N SER A 244 15.20 -4.20 0.84
CA SER A 244 16.12 -3.15 0.40
C SER A 244 17.34 -3.75 -0.30
N GLN A 245 17.60 -3.33 -1.50
CA GLN A 245 18.82 -3.72 -2.25
C GLN A 245 20.12 -3.19 -1.62
N TYR A 246 20.03 -2.29 -0.64
CA TYR A 246 21.17 -1.81 0.12
C TYR A 246 21.54 -2.79 1.24
N ASP A 247 20.57 -3.52 1.75
CA ASP A 247 20.73 -4.41 2.91
C ASP A 247 21.55 -5.66 2.59
N THR A 248 21.50 -6.20 1.37
CA THR A 248 22.35 -7.30 0.91
C THR A 248 23.85 -7.08 1.19
N LYS A 249 24.30 -5.81 1.30
CA LYS A 249 25.67 -5.45 1.74
C LYS A 249 25.78 -5.18 3.24
N VAL A 250 24.69 -4.77 3.86
CA VAL A 250 24.65 -4.43 5.29
C VAL A 250 24.70 -5.69 6.13
N TYR A 251 24.10 -6.79 5.67
CA TYR A 251 24.24 -8.12 6.28
C TYR A 251 25.71 -8.51 6.52
N GLN A 252 26.62 -8.09 5.63
CA GLN A 252 28.09 -8.25 5.81
C GLN A 252 28.71 -7.18 6.71
N SER A 253 27.95 -6.20 7.22
CA SER A 253 28.45 -5.01 7.95
C SER A 253 27.42 -4.40 8.91
N ALA A 254 26.51 -5.21 9.50
CA ALA A 254 25.54 -4.74 10.50
C ALA A 254 26.23 -4.00 11.66
N GLU A 255 27.35 -4.50 12.17
CA GLU A 255 28.14 -3.86 13.23
C GLU A 255 28.54 -2.40 12.91
N PRO A 256 29.09 -2.05 11.72
CA PRO A 256 29.40 -0.66 11.39
C PRO A 256 28.18 0.22 11.30
N MET A 257 27.03 -0.27 10.84
CA MET A 257 25.81 0.51 10.68
C MET A 257 25.19 0.86 12.03
N VAL A 258 25.11 -0.11 12.94
CA VAL A 258 24.67 0.12 14.32
C VAL A 258 25.57 1.13 15.03
N HIS A 259 26.90 1.03 14.85
CA HIS A 259 27.83 2.02 15.38
C HIS A 259 27.61 3.43 14.82
N GLN A 260 27.34 3.55 13.52
CA GLN A 260 27.06 4.84 12.87
C GLN A 260 25.76 5.44 13.39
N PHE A 261 24.71 4.64 13.49
CA PHE A 261 23.41 5.06 14.02
C PHE A 261 23.53 5.55 15.48
N VAL A 262 24.12 4.75 16.36
CA VAL A 262 24.34 5.12 17.78
C VAL A 262 25.20 6.38 17.89
N GLY A 263 26.23 6.51 17.07
CA GLY A 263 27.08 7.71 17.00
C GLY A 263 26.32 8.96 16.55
N ALA A 264 25.46 8.83 15.53
CA ALA A 264 24.61 9.92 15.05
C ALA A 264 23.58 10.34 16.10
N LEU A 265 22.98 9.38 16.79
CA LEU A 265 22.00 9.61 17.86
C LEU A 265 22.66 10.31 19.07
N ALA A 266 23.85 9.88 19.49
CA ALA A 266 24.62 10.54 20.52
C ALA A 266 24.97 11.98 20.14
N ALA A 267 25.37 12.22 18.88
CA ALA A 267 25.66 13.56 18.38
C ALA A 267 24.39 14.44 18.35
N ALA A 268 23.25 13.92 17.88
CA ALA A 268 21.99 14.64 17.83
C ALA A 268 21.43 15.01 19.20
N THR A 269 21.65 14.16 20.21
CA THR A 269 21.20 14.40 21.60
C THR A 269 22.19 15.21 22.43
N GLY A 270 23.43 15.37 21.94
CA GLY A 270 24.55 15.96 22.73
C GLY A 270 24.99 15.09 23.91
N MET A 271 24.52 13.85 24.00
CA MET A 271 24.84 12.92 25.08
C MET A 271 26.10 12.11 24.75
N ASN A 272 26.88 11.80 25.75
CA ASN A 272 27.98 10.85 25.62
C ASN A 272 27.44 9.42 25.76
N ILE A 273 27.82 8.53 24.85
CA ILE A 273 27.45 7.09 24.93
C ILE A 273 27.90 6.41 26.22
N ASN A 274 28.84 7.01 26.96
CA ASN A 274 29.30 6.51 28.26
C ASN A 274 28.40 7.00 29.44
N GLU A 275 27.39 7.83 29.17
CA GLU A 275 26.48 8.29 30.21
C GLU A 275 25.45 7.22 30.56
N GLN A 276 25.19 7.02 31.85
CA GLN A 276 24.19 6.05 32.31
C GLN A 276 22.78 6.35 31.80
N ASN A 277 22.50 7.58 31.41
CA ASN A 277 21.20 8.05 30.93
C ASN A 277 21.03 7.94 29.41
N PHE A 278 22.02 7.43 28.65
CA PHE A 278 21.82 7.13 27.25
C PHE A 278 20.88 5.94 27.14
N GLY A 279 19.68 6.18 26.66
CA GLY A 279 18.50 5.34 26.90
C GLY A 279 18.17 4.32 25.81
N LEU A 280 19.03 4.11 24.78
CA LEU A 280 18.73 3.14 23.74
C LEU A 280 18.80 1.71 24.28
N ASP A 281 17.65 1.03 24.33
CA ASP A 281 17.53 -0.38 24.65
C ASP A 281 17.26 -1.17 23.36
N PHE A 282 18.10 -2.19 23.06
CA PHE A 282 17.91 -3.05 21.90
C PHE A 282 16.78 -4.05 22.08
N LYS A 283 16.23 -4.17 23.29
CA LYS A 283 15.08 -5.04 23.60
C LYS A 283 15.27 -6.50 23.13
N LEU A 284 16.44 -7.01 23.39
CA LEU A 284 16.85 -8.38 23.05
C LEU A 284 16.71 -9.31 24.27
N ASP A 285 15.58 -9.22 24.95
CA ASP A 285 15.31 -9.96 26.20
C ASP A 285 15.28 -11.46 25.94
N GLN A 286 14.68 -11.89 24.84
CA GLN A 286 14.63 -13.28 24.40
C GLN A 286 16.03 -13.88 24.21
N TRP A 287 17.01 -13.08 23.83
CA TRP A 287 18.42 -13.48 23.68
C TRP A 287 19.24 -13.36 24.98
N GLY A 288 18.62 -12.99 26.10
CA GLY A 288 19.30 -12.75 27.36
C GLY A 288 20.22 -11.52 27.35
N LEU A 289 20.02 -10.62 26.39
CA LEU A 289 20.85 -9.43 26.20
C LEU A 289 20.23 -8.16 26.79
N THR A 290 19.46 -8.29 27.84
CA THR A 290 18.89 -7.17 28.61
C THR A 290 19.99 -6.33 29.25
N ARG A 291 19.83 -4.99 29.20
CA ARG A 291 20.73 -4.07 29.90
C ARG A 291 20.65 -4.28 31.42
N GLN A 292 21.79 -4.48 32.05
CA GLN A 292 21.86 -4.77 33.49
C GLN A 292 21.77 -3.48 34.34
N ALA A 293 21.26 -3.60 35.56
CA ALA A 293 21.24 -2.49 36.46
C ALA A 293 22.67 -1.96 36.73
N ASN A 294 22.88 -0.66 36.58
CA ASN A 294 24.17 0.04 36.64
C ASN A 294 25.19 -0.28 35.55
N GLU A 295 24.81 -0.99 34.48
CA GLU A 295 25.63 -1.16 33.28
C GLU A 295 25.63 0.16 32.49
N ASP A 296 26.83 0.71 32.18
CA ASP A 296 26.93 1.84 31.28
C ASP A 296 26.58 1.39 29.84
N TYR A 297 26.13 2.36 29.02
CA TYR A 297 25.66 2.01 27.69
C TYR A 297 26.76 1.42 26.80
N ALA A 298 27.99 1.89 26.91
CA ALA A 298 29.09 1.39 26.08
C ALA A 298 29.43 -0.09 26.41
N SER A 299 29.34 -0.47 27.69
CA SER A 299 29.50 -1.88 28.11
C SER A 299 28.36 -2.77 27.59
N TYR A 300 27.11 -2.29 27.74
CA TYR A 300 25.93 -2.95 27.17
C TYR A 300 26.04 -3.12 25.65
N PHE A 301 26.34 -2.03 24.95
CA PHE A 301 26.51 -2.03 23.49
C PHE A 301 27.60 -3.00 23.04
N THR A 302 28.76 -3.00 23.73
CA THR A 302 29.85 -3.93 23.44
C THR A 302 29.43 -5.38 23.65
N ARG A 303 28.66 -5.68 24.68
CA ARG A 303 28.14 -7.01 24.96
C ARG A 303 27.16 -7.48 23.90
N VAL A 304 26.24 -6.60 23.47
CA VAL A 304 25.30 -6.89 22.37
C VAL A 304 26.07 -7.15 21.07
N MET A 305 27.00 -6.26 20.69
CA MET A 305 27.73 -6.38 19.42
C MET A 305 28.71 -7.56 19.36
N ASN A 306 29.16 -8.07 20.52
CA ASN A 306 30.00 -9.28 20.58
C ASN A 306 29.19 -10.58 20.83
N SER A 307 27.87 -10.50 20.85
CA SER A 307 27.03 -11.69 20.98
C SER A 307 26.92 -12.46 19.65
N GLY A 308 26.59 -13.74 19.75
CA GLY A 308 26.46 -14.62 18.59
C GLY A 308 25.22 -14.33 17.72
N ILE A 309 24.33 -13.40 18.11
CA ILE A 309 23.12 -13.08 17.34
C ILE A 309 23.40 -12.44 15.97
N TRP A 310 24.60 -11.87 15.78
CA TRP A 310 25.02 -11.25 14.51
C TRP A 310 25.76 -12.23 13.58
N GLU A 311 25.75 -13.53 13.88
CA GLU A 311 26.36 -14.53 13.03
C GLU A 311 25.48 -14.85 11.82
N GLU A 312 26.10 -15.15 10.67
CA GLU A 312 25.47 -15.32 9.35
C GLU A 312 24.32 -16.36 9.30
N HIS A 313 24.19 -17.20 10.31
CA HIS A 313 23.16 -18.25 10.37
C HIS A 313 21.98 -17.92 11.30
N VAL A 314 21.93 -16.72 11.85
CA VAL A 314 20.82 -16.25 12.68
C VAL A 314 19.87 -15.45 11.79
N ASP A 315 18.79 -16.09 11.36
CA ASP A 315 17.81 -15.51 10.43
C ASP A 315 16.69 -14.74 11.15
N ASP A 316 16.71 -14.69 12.49
CA ASP A 316 15.67 -14.09 13.33
C ASP A 316 16.05 -12.66 13.79
N LEU A 317 16.48 -11.87 12.85
CA LEU A 317 16.80 -10.45 13.04
C LEU A 317 16.34 -9.61 11.84
N SER A 318 16.17 -8.32 12.07
CA SER A 318 15.77 -7.33 11.06
C SER A 318 16.62 -7.33 9.79
N VAL A 319 17.92 -7.65 9.91
CA VAL A 319 18.84 -7.70 8.76
C VAL A 319 18.50 -8.82 7.78
N TYR A 320 17.92 -9.92 8.24
CA TYR A 320 17.41 -10.97 7.36
C TYR A 320 16.10 -10.55 6.69
N ASP A 321 15.15 -10.05 7.46
CA ASP A 321 13.83 -9.68 6.96
C ASP A 321 13.87 -8.55 5.93
N LEU A 322 14.80 -7.60 6.10
CA LEU A 322 14.97 -6.46 5.21
C LEU A 322 15.82 -6.75 3.96
N ASP A 323 16.50 -7.90 3.90
CA ASP A 323 17.13 -8.36 2.66
C ASP A 323 16.06 -8.72 1.61
N VAL A 324 16.35 -8.51 0.33
CA VAL A 324 15.39 -8.75 -0.76
C VAL A 324 14.89 -10.20 -0.81
N ASP A 325 15.74 -11.16 -0.47
CA ASP A 325 15.36 -12.58 -0.43
C ASP A 325 14.54 -12.90 0.84
N GLY A 326 14.89 -12.31 1.99
CA GLY A 326 14.15 -12.43 3.25
C GLY A 326 12.74 -11.81 3.13
N ALA A 327 12.63 -10.63 2.56
CA ALA A 327 11.34 -9.97 2.29
C ALA A 327 10.46 -10.80 1.34
N ALA A 328 11.04 -11.48 0.34
CA ALA A 328 10.30 -12.40 -0.52
C ALA A 328 9.75 -13.62 0.26
N VAL A 329 10.45 -14.10 1.30
CA VAL A 329 9.93 -15.13 2.21
C VAL A 329 8.75 -14.58 3.01
N LEU A 330 8.89 -13.38 3.59
CA LEU A 330 7.81 -12.70 4.29
C LEU A 330 6.58 -12.52 3.40
N ASN A 331 6.74 -12.08 2.16
CA ASN A 331 5.66 -11.90 1.19
C ASN A 331 4.94 -13.22 0.86
N GLY A 332 5.66 -14.34 0.88
CA GLY A 332 5.07 -15.66 0.74
C GLY A 332 4.20 -16.09 1.91
N TYR A 333 4.48 -15.58 3.11
CA TYR A 333 3.80 -15.91 4.36
C TYR A 333 2.72 -14.88 4.74
N ALA A 334 3.08 -13.60 4.90
CA ALA A 334 2.19 -12.53 5.35
C ALA A 334 1.42 -11.91 4.17
N LYS A 335 0.25 -12.45 3.90
CA LYS A 335 -0.65 -12.03 2.81
C LYS A 335 -1.57 -10.88 3.23
N ALA A 336 -2.07 -10.14 2.25
CA ALA A 336 -3.17 -9.21 2.48
C ALA A 336 -4.44 -9.99 2.88
N GLN A 337 -5.06 -9.59 3.99
CA GLN A 337 -6.27 -10.20 4.52
C GLN A 337 -7.50 -9.57 3.88
N ASP A 338 -8.52 -10.36 3.56
CA ASP A 338 -9.68 -9.94 2.77
C ASP A 338 -10.60 -8.94 3.49
N ASP A 339 -10.45 -8.78 4.81
CA ASP A 339 -11.26 -7.89 5.65
C ASP A 339 -10.54 -6.61 6.10
N ILE A 340 -9.30 -6.37 5.65
CA ILE A 340 -8.46 -5.22 6.01
C ILE A 340 -8.25 -4.32 4.78
N TYR A 341 -8.33 -2.99 4.96
CA TYR A 341 -7.93 -2.01 3.96
C TYR A 341 -6.41 -1.81 3.97
N TYR A 342 -5.78 -1.83 2.80
CA TYR A 342 -4.34 -1.65 2.66
C TYR A 342 -4.00 -0.40 1.86
N PHE A 343 -3.10 0.42 2.42
CA PHE A 343 -2.62 1.65 1.79
C PHE A 343 -1.10 1.72 1.83
N SER A 344 -0.50 2.36 0.83
CA SER A 344 0.93 2.58 0.79
C SER A 344 1.29 3.99 0.30
N VAL A 345 2.37 4.53 0.87
CA VAL A 345 2.99 5.81 0.50
C VAL A 345 4.48 5.55 0.30
N ALA A 346 5.01 5.93 -0.85
CA ALA A 346 6.43 5.88 -1.14
C ALA A 346 7.08 7.26 -1.00
N CYS A 347 8.39 7.29 -0.80
CA CYS A 347 9.19 8.51 -0.87
C CYS A 347 10.30 8.38 -1.91
N SER A 348 10.78 9.51 -2.44
CA SER A 348 11.97 9.56 -3.28
C SER A 348 12.74 10.85 -3.05
N ASP A 349 14.04 10.73 -2.80
CA ASP A 349 14.96 11.87 -2.78
C ASP A 349 16.12 11.67 -3.75
N THR A 350 15.79 11.04 -4.89
CA THR A 350 16.70 10.79 -6.01
C THR A 350 16.10 11.31 -7.31
N TYR A 351 16.94 11.58 -8.30
CA TYR A 351 16.54 11.99 -9.63
C TYR A 351 17.25 11.14 -10.69
N ARG A 352 16.56 10.91 -11.81
CA ARG A 352 17.12 10.19 -12.95
C ARG A 352 18.17 11.03 -13.65
N SER A 353 19.41 10.51 -13.76
CA SER A 353 20.49 11.14 -14.48
C SER A 353 20.14 11.35 -15.96
N PRO A 354 20.38 12.53 -16.53
CA PRO A 354 20.22 12.74 -17.97
C PRO A 354 21.29 12.02 -18.82
N VAL A 355 22.37 11.54 -18.19
CA VAL A 355 23.48 10.85 -18.84
C VAL A 355 23.28 9.35 -18.74
N TYR A 356 23.45 8.64 -19.88
CA TYR A 356 23.44 7.19 -19.91
C TYR A 356 24.45 6.60 -18.91
N PRO A 357 24.11 5.55 -18.15
CA PRO A 357 22.93 4.65 -18.26
C PRO A 357 21.63 5.15 -17.59
N HIS A 358 21.49 6.42 -17.29
CA HIS A 358 20.30 7.03 -16.67
C HIS A 358 19.99 6.52 -15.27
N ASN A 359 21.02 6.14 -14.52
CA ASN A 359 20.91 5.77 -13.12
C ASN A 359 20.33 6.92 -12.28
N TYR A 360 19.85 6.61 -11.09
CA TYR A 360 19.31 7.59 -10.15
C TYR A 360 20.43 8.10 -9.24
N LEU A 361 20.42 9.39 -8.98
CA LEU A 361 21.40 10.10 -8.15
C LEU A 361 20.65 10.83 -7.03
N PRO A 362 21.22 10.87 -5.81
CA PRO A 362 20.61 11.65 -4.73
C PRO A 362 20.60 13.13 -5.06
N TYR A 363 19.54 13.82 -4.65
CA TYR A 363 19.52 15.27 -4.65
C TYR A 363 20.58 15.85 -3.69
N ALA A 364 21.00 17.08 -3.92
CA ALA A 364 22.09 17.68 -3.15
C ALA A 364 21.75 17.96 -1.68
N ASP A 365 20.48 18.04 -1.37
CA ASP A 365 19.90 18.31 -0.04
C ASP A 365 19.34 17.06 0.66
N ILE A 366 19.51 15.86 0.08
CA ILE A 366 19.23 14.60 0.78
C ILE A 366 20.03 14.55 2.09
N ASN A 367 19.48 13.92 3.11
CA ASN A 367 20.21 13.71 4.36
C ASN A 367 21.60 13.12 4.07
N PRO A 368 22.69 13.74 4.58
CA PRO A 368 24.05 13.27 4.32
C PRO A 368 24.30 11.79 4.67
N MET A 369 23.56 11.24 5.62
CA MET A 369 23.65 9.81 5.98
C MET A 369 23.15 8.90 4.85
N MET A 370 22.24 9.39 4.00
CA MET A 370 21.59 8.62 2.93
C MET A 370 22.33 8.70 1.59
N VAL A 371 23.29 9.64 1.41
CA VAL A 371 23.97 9.87 0.12
C VAL A 371 24.63 8.60 -0.42
N LYS A 372 25.28 7.83 0.44
CA LYS A 372 26.01 6.61 0.03
C LYS A 372 25.07 5.49 -0.39
N SER A 373 24.02 5.25 0.39
CA SER A 373 23.02 4.21 0.09
C SER A 373 22.19 4.58 -1.13
N ALA A 374 21.69 5.84 -1.20
CA ALA A 374 20.96 6.34 -2.36
C ALA A 374 21.76 6.20 -3.68
N THR A 375 23.05 6.56 -3.65
CA THR A 375 23.94 6.42 -4.83
C THR A 375 24.14 4.96 -5.22
N TYR A 376 24.34 4.07 -4.25
CA TYR A 376 24.49 2.64 -4.50
C TYR A 376 23.20 2.06 -5.12
N MET A 377 22.08 2.28 -4.48
CA MET A 377 20.77 1.79 -4.93
C MET A 377 20.38 2.32 -6.30
N GLY A 378 20.72 3.58 -6.57
CA GLY A 378 20.41 4.25 -7.84
C GLY A 378 21.09 3.66 -9.09
N SER A 379 21.94 2.65 -8.93
CA SER A 379 22.66 1.99 -10.04
C SER A 379 22.87 0.48 -9.84
N HIS A 380 22.49 -0.05 -8.67
CA HIS A 380 22.72 -1.46 -8.35
C HIS A 380 21.76 -2.36 -9.12
N VAL A 381 22.28 -3.47 -9.62
CA VAL A 381 21.49 -4.58 -10.20
C VAL A 381 22.01 -5.92 -9.66
N ASN A 382 21.12 -6.88 -9.51
CA ASN A 382 21.45 -8.24 -9.16
C ASN A 382 20.63 -9.19 -10.04
N TYR A 383 21.31 -10.02 -10.83
CA TYR A 383 20.73 -11.03 -11.69
C TYR A 383 21.17 -12.45 -11.29
N ALA A 384 21.58 -12.65 -10.06
CA ALA A 384 22.02 -13.95 -9.57
C ALA A 384 20.86 -14.95 -9.60
N VAL A 385 21.12 -16.15 -10.11
CA VAL A 385 20.10 -17.21 -10.20
C VAL A 385 19.78 -17.73 -8.81
N GLY A 386 18.49 -17.82 -8.49
CA GLY A 386 18.00 -18.28 -7.18
C GLY A 386 17.82 -17.17 -6.16
N HIS A 387 18.01 -15.90 -6.56
CA HIS A 387 17.80 -14.70 -5.76
C HIS A 387 16.78 -13.79 -6.43
N VAL A 388 16.18 -12.87 -5.65
CA VAL A 388 15.33 -11.81 -6.19
C VAL A 388 16.11 -10.99 -7.20
N GLN A 389 15.49 -10.71 -8.33
CA GLN A 389 16.13 -9.96 -9.42
C GLN A 389 16.01 -8.47 -9.17
N VAL A 390 17.14 -7.82 -8.89
CA VAL A 390 17.21 -6.35 -8.76
C VAL A 390 17.51 -5.74 -10.12
N THR A 391 16.54 -5.05 -10.69
CA THR A 391 16.58 -4.46 -12.04
C THR A 391 16.59 -2.92 -11.97
N PRO A 392 16.73 -2.19 -13.08
CA PRO A 392 16.72 -0.72 -13.07
C PRO A 392 15.46 -0.05 -12.51
N ASP A 393 14.34 -0.73 -12.42
CA ASP A 393 13.10 -0.23 -11.81
C ASP A 393 13.23 -0.05 -10.28
N TRP A 394 14.25 -0.67 -9.68
CA TRP A 394 14.58 -0.51 -8.27
C TRP A 394 15.42 0.75 -7.96
N TRP A 395 15.88 1.47 -8.97
CA TRP A 395 16.89 2.54 -8.80
C TRP A 395 16.34 3.80 -8.16
N GLU A 396 15.08 4.16 -8.42
CA GLU A 396 14.46 5.29 -7.74
C GLU A 396 14.25 4.95 -6.26
N ASN A 397 14.75 5.81 -5.34
CA ASN A 397 14.79 5.48 -3.93
C ASN A 397 14.77 6.73 -3.02
N ASP A 398 14.47 6.49 -1.74
CA ASP A 398 14.46 7.49 -0.67
C ASP A 398 15.75 7.51 0.17
N GLY A 399 16.78 6.80 -0.30
CA GLY A 399 18.05 6.63 0.40
C GLY A 399 18.25 5.25 1.03
N ILE A 400 17.19 4.51 1.35
CA ILE A 400 17.23 3.15 1.94
C ILE A 400 16.27 2.20 1.23
N VAL A 401 15.11 2.67 0.79
CA VAL A 401 14.05 1.86 0.16
C VAL A 401 13.79 2.33 -1.26
N SER A 402 13.66 1.41 -2.20
CA SER A 402 13.25 1.74 -3.56
C SER A 402 11.76 2.07 -3.63
N VAL A 403 11.39 3.02 -4.51
CA VAL A 403 9.99 3.36 -4.75
C VAL A 403 9.19 2.12 -5.15
N ARG A 404 9.76 1.23 -5.98
CA ARG A 404 9.13 -0.02 -6.39
C ARG A 404 8.75 -0.89 -5.19
N SER A 405 9.70 -1.09 -4.28
CA SER A 405 9.49 -1.88 -3.06
C SER A 405 8.49 -1.24 -2.10
N ALA A 406 8.37 0.10 -2.10
CA ALA A 406 7.48 0.82 -1.19
C ALA A 406 6.01 0.88 -1.65
N ILE A 407 5.72 0.51 -2.90
CA ILE A 407 4.35 0.58 -3.45
C ILE A 407 3.49 -0.58 -2.94
N ALA A 408 3.98 -1.81 -3.03
CA ALA A 408 3.27 -3.02 -2.64
C ALA A 408 4.22 -4.22 -2.62
N PRO A 409 3.89 -5.35 -1.98
CA PRO A 409 4.65 -6.58 -2.10
C PRO A 409 4.48 -7.19 -3.51
N HIS A 410 5.59 -7.33 -4.24
CA HIS A 410 5.62 -7.90 -5.58
C HIS A 410 6.33 -9.26 -5.62
N GLU A 411 7.50 -9.35 -4.97
CA GLU A 411 8.34 -10.56 -5.03
C GLU A 411 7.74 -11.69 -4.18
N ASN A 412 7.48 -12.84 -4.79
CA ASN A 412 6.84 -14.00 -4.15
C ASN A 412 5.47 -13.70 -3.52
N SER A 413 4.80 -12.62 -3.92
CA SER A 413 3.48 -12.23 -3.44
C SER A 413 2.38 -12.64 -4.40
N THR A 414 1.18 -12.87 -3.86
CA THR A 414 -0.07 -13.03 -4.61
C THR A 414 -1.07 -11.91 -4.31
N ASP A 415 -0.64 -10.91 -3.55
CA ASP A 415 -1.47 -9.78 -3.17
C ASP A 415 -1.87 -8.96 -4.40
N LYS A 416 -3.08 -8.46 -4.38
CA LYS A 416 -3.57 -7.53 -5.39
C LYS A 416 -3.16 -6.10 -5.02
N PHE A 417 -2.91 -5.27 -6.03
CA PHE A 417 -2.58 -3.86 -5.80
C PHE A 417 -3.17 -2.95 -6.87
N ASN A 418 -3.50 -1.73 -6.45
CA ASN A 418 -4.03 -0.65 -7.28
C ASN A 418 -3.05 0.53 -7.27
N ILE A 419 -2.21 0.63 -8.31
CA ILE A 419 -1.24 1.72 -8.45
C ILE A 419 -1.87 3.05 -8.88
N ASN A 420 -3.14 3.03 -9.29
CA ASN A 420 -3.88 4.20 -9.76
C ASN A 420 -4.83 4.75 -8.70
N TYR A 421 -4.68 4.33 -7.44
CA TYR A 421 -5.53 4.84 -6.35
C TYR A 421 -5.38 6.37 -6.23
N GLY A 422 -4.18 6.83 -5.98
CA GLY A 422 -3.84 8.26 -6.01
C GLY A 422 -4.47 9.08 -4.87
N THR A 423 -4.24 10.39 -4.94
CA THR A 423 -4.79 11.42 -4.05
C THR A 423 -5.99 12.10 -4.71
N ALA A 424 -6.70 12.96 -3.98
CA ALA A 424 -7.65 13.89 -4.56
C ALA A 424 -6.95 14.86 -5.56
N SER A 425 -7.75 15.58 -6.34
CA SER A 425 -7.23 16.50 -7.39
C SER A 425 -6.35 17.65 -6.86
N ASP A 426 -6.45 17.97 -5.57
CA ASP A 426 -5.62 18.94 -4.86
C ASP A 426 -4.39 18.35 -4.18
N GLY A 427 -4.15 17.04 -4.32
CA GLY A 427 -3.05 16.31 -3.71
C GLY A 427 -3.30 15.85 -2.28
N THR A 428 -4.52 15.98 -1.76
CA THR A 428 -4.90 15.53 -0.41
C THR A 428 -5.11 14.01 -0.38
N MET A 429 -4.64 13.34 0.67
CA MET A 429 -4.97 11.93 0.92
C MET A 429 -6.44 11.80 1.28
N VAL A 430 -7.17 10.94 0.56
CA VAL A 430 -8.60 10.71 0.79
C VAL A 430 -8.96 9.24 0.64
N PHE A 431 -9.89 8.77 1.45
CA PHE A 431 -10.50 7.47 1.24
C PHE A 431 -11.47 7.56 0.06
N GLN A 432 -11.28 6.72 -0.94
CA GLN A 432 -12.07 6.75 -2.17
C GLN A 432 -13.23 5.76 -2.08
N ALA A 433 -14.40 6.17 -2.55
CA ALA A 433 -15.53 5.28 -2.67
C ALA A 433 -15.18 4.09 -3.59
N GLY A 434 -15.47 2.87 -3.12
CA GLY A 434 -15.15 1.63 -3.84
C GLY A 434 -13.76 1.07 -3.56
N THR A 435 -13.00 1.65 -2.61
CA THR A 435 -11.78 1.02 -2.08
C THR A 435 -12.12 -0.38 -1.56
N GLN A 436 -11.36 -1.38 -2.02
CA GLN A 436 -11.58 -2.78 -1.67
C GLN A 436 -10.64 -3.20 -0.53
N LYS A 437 -11.14 -4.02 0.39
CA LYS A 437 -10.33 -4.75 1.36
C LYS A 437 -9.50 -5.84 0.65
N GLY A 438 -8.38 -6.25 1.23
CA GLY A 438 -7.48 -7.24 0.63
C GLY A 438 -6.69 -6.75 -0.60
N VAL A 439 -6.71 -5.45 -0.88
CA VAL A 439 -6.03 -4.83 -2.03
C VAL A 439 -5.14 -3.70 -1.56
N TRP A 440 -3.86 -3.71 -1.93
CA TRP A 440 -2.94 -2.62 -1.70
C TRP A 440 -3.29 -1.41 -2.57
N ASN A 441 -3.59 -0.28 -1.96
CA ASN A 441 -3.93 0.96 -2.64
C ASN A 441 -2.78 1.95 -2.49
N TYR A 442 -2.08 2.21 -3.59
CA TYR A 442 -0.97 3.14 -3.62
C TYR A 442 -1.47 4.59 -3.69
N ILE A 443 -1.25 5.35 -2.61
CA ILE A 443 -1.77 6.72 -2.48
C ILE A 443 -0.92 7.70 -3.25
N GLU A 444 0.36 7.82 -2.89
CA GLU A 444 1.26 8.79 -3.52
C GLU A 444 2.75 8.46 -3.35
N LYS A 445 3.57 9.11 -4.16
CA LYS A 445 5.00 9.24 -3.95
C LYS A 445 5.31 10.67 -3.50
N ILE A 446 5.90 10.81 -2.34
CA ILE A 446 6.35 12.12 -1.84
C ILE A 446 7.77 12.36 -2.35
N ASP A 447 7.87 13.22 -3.37
CA ASP A 447 9.15 13.61 -3.94
C ASP A 447 9.94 14.53 -2.99
N ARG A 448 11.27 14.56 -3.10
CA ARG A 448 12.18 15.37 -2.28
C ARG A 448 12.08 15.07 -0.79
N THR A 449 11.81 13.83 -0.48
CA THR A 449 11.69 13.35 0.90
C THR A 449 12.48 12.07 1.04
N ASP A 450 13.53 12.10 1.87
CA ASP A 450 14.29 10.91 2.20
C ASP A 450 13.61 10.07 3.28
N HIS A 451 14.10 8.87 3.48
CA HIS A 451 13.51 7.85 4.33
C HIS A 451 13.22 8.33 5.76
N ILE A 452 14.16 9.02 6.39
CA ILE A 452 13.99 9.48 7.80
C ILE A 452 13.28 10.82 7.90
N ASN A 453 13.26 11.61 6.83
CA ASN A 453 12.47 12.83 6.78
C ASN A 453 10.96 12.52 6.75
N MET A 454 10.55 11.35 6.24
CA MET A 454 9.14 10.92 6.28
C MET A 454 8.56 10.84 7.69
N VAL A 455 9.37 10.60 8.70
CA VAL A 455 8.94 10.60 10.11
C VAL A 455 9.33 11.88 10.85
N GLY A 456 9.84 12.91 10.18
CA GLY A 456 10.09 14.24 10.71
C GLY A 456 11.36 14.37 11.53
N GLN A 457 12.36 13.54 11.30
CA GLN A 457 13.58 13.55 12.09
C GLN A 457 14.44 14.81 11.87
N PHE A 458 14.53 15.35 10.65
CA PHE A 458 15.51 16.40 10.36
C PHE A 458 15.00 17.59 9.52
N GLN A 459 13.87 17.50 8.78
CA GLN A 459 13.41 18.57 7.88
C GLN A 459 11.89 18.78 7.88
N ASN A 460 11.48 19.93 7.38
CA ASN A 460 10.15 20.39 6.98
C ASN A 460 8.95 19.88 7.80
N LYS A 461 8.96 20.18 9.08
CA LYS A 461 7.93 19.73 10.04
C LYS A 461 6.51 20.10 9.63
N THR A 462 6.30 21.23 8.97
CA THR A 462 4.96 21.70 8.59
C THR A 462 4.35 20.80 7.52
N MET A 463 5.09 20.47 6.44
CA MET A 463 4.61 19.59 5.38
C MET A 463 4.27 18.20 5.94
N LEU A 464 5.15 17.65 6.78
CA LEU A 464 4.95 16.37 7.41
C LEU A 464 3.70 16.35 8.30
N GLN A 465 3.54 17.35 9.18
CA GLN A 465 2.35 17.46 10.02
C GLN A 465 1.08 17.49 9.18
N THR A 466 1.05 18.25 8.08
CA THR A 466 -0.07 18.27 7.14
C THR A 466 -0.36 16.88 6.59
N LYS A 467 0.65 16.14 6.12
CA LYS A 467 0.47 14.78 5.57
C LYS A 467 -0.06 13.79 6.61
N PHE A 468 0.38 13.88 7.86
CA PHE A 468 -0.16 13.02 8.92
C PHE A 468 -1.59 13.41 9.36
N PHE A 469 -1.95 14.70 9.29
CA PHE A 469 -3.34 15.10 9.46
C PHE A 469 -4.23 14.63 8.32
N GLU A 470 -3.77 14.73 7.07
CA GLU A 470 -4.47 14.19 5.91
C GLU A 470 -4.70 12.68 6.05
N LEU A 471 -3.64 11.94 6.45
CA LEU A 471 -3.73 10.51 6.69
C LEU A 471 -4.73 10.18 7.82
N ALA A 472 -4.62 10.83 8.98
CA ALA A 472 -5.53 10.59 10.10
C ALA A 472 -7.00 10.86 9.69
N LYS A 473 -7.25 11.95 8.98
CA LYS A 473 -8.58 12.28 8.45
C LYS A 473 -9.07 11.26 7.41
N MET A 474 -8.19 10.78 6.54
CA MET A 474 -8.51 9.71 5.58
C MET A 474 -8.92 8.43 6.32
N LEU A 475 -8.17 8.02 7.35
CA LEU A 475 -8.45 6.83 8.15
C LEU A 475 -9.77 6.97 8.92
N GLU A 476 -10.02 8.12 9.54
CA GLU A 476 -11.28 8.42 10.22
C GLU A 476 -12.50 8.38 9.26
N SER A 477 -12.28 8.69 7.98
CA SER A 477 -13.35 8.68 6.96
C SER A 477 -13.64 7.29 6.38
N ILE A 478 -12.93 6.24 6.78
CA ILE A 478 -13.27 4.85 6.43
C ILE A 478 -14.61 4.52 7.06
N PRO A 479 -15.62 4.08 6.28
CA PRO A 479 -16.96 3.83 6.80
C PRO A 479 -16.99 2.75 7.89
N VAL A 480 -17.70 3.01 8.98
CA VAL A 480 -18.01 1.98 9.99
C VAL A 480 -19.02 1.02 9.40
N GLU A 481 -18.72 -0.27 9.41
CA GLU A 481 -19.71 -1.29 9.06
C GLU A 481 -20.81 -1.27 10.14
N SER A 482 -21.99 -0.74 9.81
CA SER A 482 -23.13 -0.77 10.71
C SER A 482 -23.57 -2.21 10.89
N GLY A 483 -23.39 -2.74 12.10
CA GLY A 483 -23.90 -4.06 12.48
C GLY A 483 -25.42 -4.07 12.35
N SER A 484 -25.95 -4.60 11.26
CA SER A 484 -27.34 -5.01 11.20
C SER A 484 -27.44 -6.40 11.82
N ASP A 485 -28.11 -6.50 12.98
CA ASP A 485 -28.66 -7.76 13.49
C ASP A 485 -29.55 -8.40 12.42
N ASP A 486 -28.98 -9.30 11.66
CA ASP A 486 -29.72 -10.33 10.94
C ASP A 486 -28.90 -11.61 10.93
N SER A 487 -29.25 -12.49 11.87
CA SER A 487 -28.83 -13.89 11.90
C SER A 487 -29.33 -14.61 10.65
N ASP A 488 -28.51 -14.62 9.60
CA ASP A 488 -28.59 -15.71 8.61
C ASP A 488 -27.21 -15.94 7.95
N SER A 489 -26.89 -17.20 7.84
CA SER A 489 -25.66 -17.85 7.40
C SER A 489 -24.94 -17.24 6.18
N GLY A 490 -23.68 -16.90 6.35
CA GLY A 490 -22.63 -17.05 5.33
C GLY A 490 -22.77 -16.18 4.08
N THR A 491 -22.64 -14.83 4.20
CA THR A 491 -22.45 -13.98 3.03
C THR A 491 -21.52 -12.80 3.39
N GLN A 492 -20.44 -12.64 2.65
CA GLN A 492 -19.60 -11.44 2.64
C GLN A 492 -20.49 -10.19 2.55
N THR A 493 -20.33 -9.25 3.47
CA THR A 493 -20.99 -7.95 3.41
C THR A 493 -20.36 -7.13 2.29
N HIS A 494 -21.04 -7.06 1.17
CA HIS A 494 -20.66 -6.23 0.03
C HIS A 494 -21.01 -4.76 0.30
N ILE A 495 -19.99 -3.89 0.37
CA ILE A 495 -20.21 -2.44 0.38
C ILE A 495 -20.53 -2.00 -1.05
N CYS A 496 -21.77 -1.66 -1.30
CA CYS A 496 -22.27 -1.30 -2.61
C CYS A 496 -21.97 0.17 -2.94
N PRO A 497 -21.06 0.50 -3.89
CA PRO A 497 -20.85 1.86 -4.38
C PRO A 497 -22.13 2.52 -4.90
N GLY A 498 -23.11 1.71 -5.29
CA GLY A 498 -24.43 2.16 -5.70
C GLY A 498 -25.45 2.31 -4.57
N ALA A 499 -25.07 2.14 -3.29
CA ALA A 499 -26.01 2.14 -2.15
C ALA A 499 -26.88 3.40 -2.04
N GLN A 500 -26.40 4.54 -2.57
CA GLN A 500 -27.18 5.79 -2.63
C GLN A 500 -28.38 5.73 -3.60
N PHE A 501 -28.44 4.74 -4.50
CA PHE A 501 -29.50 4.60 -5.49
C PHE A 501 -30.57 3.63 -5.02
N THR A 502 -31.76 4.12 -4.81
CA THR A 502 -32.91 3.35 -4.28
C THR A 502 -33.38 2.24 -5.21
N ASP A 503 -32.97 2.29 -6.47
CA ASP A 503 -33.29 1.32 -7.51
C ASP A 503 -32.08 0.46 -7.92
N MET A 504 -31.04 0.44 -7.08
CA MET A 504 -29.91 -0.47 -7.27
C MET A 504 -30.37 -1.93 -7.15
N PRO A 505 -30.04 -2.83 -8.09
CA PRO A 505 -30.35 -4.24 -7.96
C PRO A 505 -29.78 -4.83 -6.67
N LYS A 506 -30.37 -5.91 -6.16
CA LYS A 506 -29.83 -6.60 -4.98
C LYS A 506 -28.47 -7.22 -5.31
N TYR A 507 -27.64 -7.41 -4.29
CA TYR A 507 -26.29 -7.99 -4.43
C TYR A 507 -26.27 -9.33 -5.17
N THR A 508 -27.31 -10.15 -5.01
CA THR A 508 -27.46 -11.44 -5.69
C THR A 508 -27.90 -11.32 -7.15
N ASP A 509 -28.22 -10.12 -7.63
CA ASP A 509 -28.61 -9.89 -9.02
C ASP A 509 -27.37 -9.80 -9.92
N TRP A 510 -27.45 -10.42 -11.10
CA TRP A 510 -26.38 -10.42 -12.08
C TRP A 510 -25.87 -9.02 -12.51
N ALA A 511 -26.73 -8.01 -12.41
CA ALA A 511 -26.44 -6.64 -12.79
C ALA A 511 -25.68 -5.86 -11.70
N HIS A 512 -25.72 -6.32 -10.46
CA HIS A 512 -25.21 -5.58 -9.32
C HIS A 512 -23.72 -5.31 -9.44
N ALA A 513 -22.90 -6.35 -9.64
CA ALA A 513 -21.44 -6.24 -9.72
C ALA A 513 -20.97 -5.30 -10.84
N GLY A 514 -21.61 -5.35 -12.02
CA GLY A 514 -21.27 -4.47 -13.13
C GLY A 514 -21.63 -3.01 -12.87
N LEU A 515 -22.76 -2.75 -12.23
CA LEU A 515 -23.17 -1.40 -11.85
C LEU A 515 -22.25 -0.83 -10.78
N ASP A 516 -21.97 -1.59 -9.73
CA ASP A 516 -21.03 -1.19 -8.68
C ASP A 516 -19.65 -0.86 -9.23
N TYR A 517 -19.11 -1.75 -10.07
CA TYR A 517 -17.82 -1.51 -10.72
C TYR A 517 -17.81 -0.19 -11.49
N CYS A 518 -18.84 0.05 -12.31
CA CYS A 518 -18.91 1.25 -13.15
C CYS A 518 -19.17 2.53 -12.35
N ILE A 519 -19.90 2.44 -11.22
CA ILE A 519 -20.10 3.57 -10.30
C ILE A 519 -18.80 3.90 -9.58
N ALA A 520 -18.14 2.88 -8.99
CA ALA A 520 -16.88 3.01 -8.29
C ALA A 520 -15.78 3.63 -9.18
N ASN A 521 -15.75 3.28 -10.45
CA ASN A 521 -14.76 3.80 -11.42
C ASN A 521 -15.25 5.05 -12.19
N GLY A 522 -16.31 5.72 -11.74
CA GLY A 522 -16.82 6.95 -12.37
C GLY A 522 -17.29 6.81 -13.82
N MET A 523 -17.49 5.57 -14.31
CA MET A 523 -17.98 5.30 -15.67
C MET A 523 -19.45 5.59 -15.81
N LEU A 524 -20.23 5.26 -14.78
CA LEU A 524 -21.65 5.52 -14.70
C LEU A 524 -21.98 6.39 -13.49
N ASN A 525 -22.81 7.39 -13.71
CA ASN A 525 -23.42 8.22 -12.68
C ASN A 525 -24.92 7.91 -12.59
N GLY A 526 -25.56 8.27 -11.48
CA GLY A 526 -27.01 8.23 -11.37
C GLY A 526 -27.72 9.04 -12.46
N THR A 527 -28.94 8.66 -12.76
CA THR A 527 -29.86 9.49 -13.59
C THR A 527 -30.47 10.62 -12.76
N SER A 528 -30.46 10.45 -11.44
CA SER A 528 -30.74 11.48 -10.43
C SER A 528 -29.81 11.28 -9.23
N ALA A 529 -29.99 12.07 -8.17
CA ALA A 529 -29.24 11.90 -6.92
C ALA A 529 -29.53 10.54 -6.25
N THR A 530 -30.66 9.91 -6.51
CA THR A 530 -31.12 8.70 -5.82
C THR A 530 -31.54 7.56 -6.74
N THR A 531 -31.34 7.68 -8.07
CA THR A 531 -31.70 6.61 -9.03
C THR A 531 -30.58 6.38 -10.04
N ILE A 532 -30.33 5.09 -10.38
CA ILE A 532 -29.37 4.64 -11.41
C ILE A 532 -30.11 4.15 -12.68
N GLU A 533 -31.37 3.79 -12.58
CA GLU A 533 -32.23 3.28 -13.65
C GLU A 533 -31.60 2.12 -14.45
N PRO A 534 -31.32 0.96 -13.82
CA PRO A 534 -30.55 -0.12 -14.44
C PRO A 534 -31.23 -0.70 -15.70
N GLY A 535 -32.56 -0.67 -15.77
CA GLY A 535 -33.34 -1.13 -16.93
C GLY A 535 -33.43 -0.15 -18.09
N SER A 536 -33.06 1.12 -17.91
CA SER A 536 -33.14 2.15 -18.96
C SER A 536 -32.13 1.91 -20.06
N ALA A 537 -32.51 2.18 -21.32
CA ALA A 537 -31.62 2.04 -22.47
C ALA A 537 -30.47 3.04 -22.40
N THR A 538 -29.25 2.57 -22.71
CA THR A 538 -28.08 3.44 -22.86
C THR A 538 -28.04 3.99 -24.27
N THR A 539 -27.76 5.29 -24.41
CA THR A 539 -27.65 5.93 -25.73
C THR A 539 -26.24 5.80 -26.29
N ARG A 540 -26.12 5.90 -27.61
CA ARG A 540 -24.84 5.90 -28.34
C ARG A 540 -23.89 6.99 -27.82
N ALA A 541 -24.40 8.19 -27.53
CA ALA A 541 -23.62 9.29 -26.97
C ALA A 541 -23.10 8.98 -25.56
N GLN A 542 -23.90 8.32 -24.73
CA GLN A 542 -23.48 7.95 -23.38
C GLN A 542 -22.29 6.99 -23.40
N LEU A 543 -22.35 5.91 -24.20
CA LEU A 543 -21.22 4.99 -24.30
C LEU A 543 -19.95 5.68 -24.79
N VAL A 544 -20.03 6.48 -25.85
CA VAL A 544 -18.88 7.21 -26.39
C VAL A 544 -18.30 8.18 -25.35
N THR A 545 -19.14 8.82 -24.56
CA THR A 545 -18.70 9.74 -23.49
C THR A 545 -17.97 8.98 -22.38
N ILE A 546 -18.41 7.76 -22.04
CA ILE A 546 -17.70 6.90 -21.08
C ILE A 546 -16.31 6.57 -21.62
N LEU A 547 -16.19 6.08 -22.84
CA LEU A 547 -14.89 5.76 -23.45
C LEU A 547 -13.96 6.96 -23.56
N TRP A 548 -14.49 8.14 -23.88
CA TRP A 548 -13.74 9.39 -23.94
C TRP A 548 -13.17 9.80 -22.57
N ARG A 549 -14.01 9.69 -21.52
CA ARG A 549 -13.58 9.96 -20.13
C ARG A 549 -12.51 8.97 -19.68
N GLN A 550 -12.68 7.70 -19.94
CA GLN A 550 -11.67 6.67 -19.62
C GLN A 550 -10.34 6.91 -20.33
N ASN A 551 -10.34 7.64 -21.44
CA ASN A 551 -9.12 8.03 -22.16
C ASN A 551 -8.62 9.44 -21.77
N GLY A 552 -9.03 10.00 -20.63
CA GLY A 552 -8.55 11.29 -20.10
C GLY A 552 -9.13 12.53 -20.78
N CYS A 553 -10.31 12.45 -21.37
CA CYS A 553 -11.02 13.57 -22.00
C CYS A 553 -10.17 14.30 -23.06
N PRO A 554 -9.54 13.62 -24.04
CA PRO A 554 -8.68 14.28 -25.03
C PRO A 554 -9.46 15.28 -25.88
N THR A 555 -8.91 16.49 -26.07
CA THR A 555 -9.49 17.50 -26.93
C THR A 555 -9.40 17.07 -28.40
N PRO A 556 -10.51 16.98 -29.16
CA PRO A 556 -10.46 16.63 -30.57
C PRO A 556 -9.73 17.71 -31.38
N THR A 557 -8.87 17.27 -32.32
CA THR A 557 -8.05 18.19 -33.14
C THR A 557 -8.72 18.54 -34.48
N ARG A 558 -9.76 17.78 -34.87
CA ARG A 558 -10.50 17.95 -36.12
C ARG A 558 -11.97 18.29 -35.88
N THR A 559 -12.51 19.08 -36.77
CA THR A 559 -13.95 19.36 -36.79
C THR A 559 -14.71 18.08 -37.16
N CYS A 560 -15.67 17.70 -36.33
CA CYS A 560 -16.54 16.57 -36.59
C CYS A 560 -17.54 16.89 -37.71
N SER A 561 -17.72 15.95 -38.64
CA SER A 561 -18.64 16.14 -39.81
C SER A 561 -20.09 15.80 -39.50
N PHE A 562 -20.41 15.20 -38.34
CA PHE A 562 -21.80 14.85 -38.01
C PHE A 562 -22.66 16.07 -37.77
N THR A 563 -23.86 16.12 -38.41
CA THR A 563 -24.72 17.30 -38.45
C THR A 563 -25.68 17.40 -37.26
N ASP A 564 -25.79 16.34 -36.44
CA ASP A 564 -26.80 16.17 -35.39
C ASP A 564 -26.25 16.30 -33.96
N LEU A 565 -25.02 16.80 -33.79
CA LEU A 565 -24.40 17.02 -32.49
C LEU A 565 -24.87 18.33 -31.82
N THR A 566 -26.00 18.28 -31.15
CA THR A 566 -26.69 19.48 -30.62
C THR A 566 -26.38 19.79 -29.16
N GLN A 567 -25.81 18.84 -28.37
CA GLN A 567 -25.55 19.00 -26.93
C GLN A 567 -24.06 19.08 -26.66
N SER A 568 -23.65 19.99 -25.77
CA SER A 568 -22.22 20.20 -25.43
C SER A 568 -21.58 19.01 -24.71
N TRP A 569 -22.32 18.32 -23.85
CA TRP A 569 -21.75 17.25 -23.00
C TRP A 569 -21.20 16.03 -23.74
N TYR A 570 -21.65 15.76 -24.97
CA TYR A 570 -21.12 14.66 -25.79
C TYR A 570 -20.39 15.11 -27.06
N LYS A 571 -20.41 16.41 -27.39
CA LYS A 571 -19.91 16.92 -28.66
C LYS A 571 -18.43 16.61 -28.87
N ASP A 572 -17.61 16.86 -27.86
CA ASP A 572 -16.16 16.60 -27.93
C ASP A 572 -15.85 15.10 -27.89
N ALA A 573 -16.59 14.35 -27.06
CA ALA A 573 -16.47 12.89 -27.01
C ALA A 573 -16.76 12.23 -28.36
N VAL A 574 -17.82 12.63 -29.03
CA VAL A 574 -18.21 12.12 -30.37
C VAL A 574 -17.21 12.57 -31.43
N ALA A 575 -16.73 13.81 -31.37
CA ALA A 575 -15.71 14.32 -32.30
C ALA A 575 -14.39 13.54 -32.17
N TRP A 576 -13.95 13.29 -30.94
CA TRP A 576 -12.78 12.45 -30.66
C TRP A 576 -12.96 11.01 -31.16
N ALA A 577 -14.10 10.39 -30.88
CA ALA A 577 -14.37 9.04 -31.30
C ALA A 577 -14.46 8.88 -32.84
N ALA A 578 -14.91 9.93 -33.54
CA ALA A 578 -14.88 9.99 -35.00
C ALA A 578 -13.46 10.16 -35.52
N GLU A 579 -12.66 11.03 -34.91
CA GLU A 579 -11.26 11.27 -35.29
C GLU A 579 -10.39 10.03 -35.10
N THR A 580 -10.63 9.25 -34.04
CA THR A 580 -9.90 8.02 -33.70
C THR A 580 -10.44 6.78 -34.39
N GLY A 581 -11.54 6.90 -35.15
CA GLY A 581 -12.15 5.79 -35.89
C GLY A 581 -12.98 4.82 -35.02
N ILE A 582 -13.24 5.17 -33.77
CA ILE A 582 -14.10 4.37 -32.89
C ILE A 582 -15.55 4.40 -33.40
N VAL A 583 -16.00 5.54 -33.94
CA VAL A 583 -17.32 5.67 -34.55
C VAL A 583 -17.23 6.20 -35.97
N ASN A 584 -18.07 5.66 -36.88
CA ASN A 584 -18.12 6.08 -38.28
C ASN A 584 -19.42 6.83 -38.61
N GLY A 585 -20.37 6.92 -37.67
CA GLY A 585 -21.69 7.48 -37.94
C GLY A 585 -22.60 6.59 -38.77
N ARG A 586 -23.67 7.15 -39.25
CA ARG A 586 -24.64 6.54 -40.17
C ARG A 586 -24.40 6.99 -41.60
N THR A 587 -25.00 6.32 -42.55
CA THR A 587 -24.82 6.58 -44.00
C THR A 587 -25.38 7.94 -44.44
N ASP A 588 -26.25 8.54 -43.65
CA ASP A 588 -26.85 9.85 -43.89
C ASP A 588 -26.04 11.04 -43.32
N GLY A 589 -24.85 10.76 -42.78
CA GLY A 589 -23.97 11.77 -42.20
C GLY A 589 -24.32 12.18 -40.78
N THR A 590 -25.16 11.44 -40.09
CA THR A 590 -25.49 11.63 -38.67
C THR A 590 -24.74 10.66 -37.77
N PHE A 591 -24.61 10.99 -36.47
CA PHE A 591 -24.14 10.09 -35.43
C PHE A 591 -25.30 9.39 -34.71
N ASP A 592 -26.45 10.02 -34.64
CA ASP A 592 -27.63 9.61 -33.93
C ASP A 592 -27.40 9.47 -32.40
N PRO A 593 -26.99 10.56 -31.72
CA PRO A 593 -26.48 10.52 -30.34
C PRO A 593 -27.52 10.07 -29.30
N LYS A 594 -28.80 10.26 -29.59
CA LYS A 594 -29.90 9.90 -28.68
C LYS A 594 -30.48 8.51 -28.91
N ALA A 595 -30.13 7.86 -29.98
CA ALA A 595 -30.60 6.50 -30.24
C ALA A 595 -30.07 5.54 -29.18
N PRO A 596 -30.89 4.59 -28.70
CA PRO A 596 -30.41 3.48 -27.90
C PRO A 596 -29.33 2.71 -28.65
N ILE A 597 -28.27 2.30 -27.94
CA ILE A 597 -27.20 1.51 -28.55
C ILE A 597 -27.60 0.04 -28.59
N THR A 598 -27.44 -0.60 -29.75
CA THR A 598 -27.62 -2.06 -29.85
C THR A 598 -26.38 -2.81 -29.35
N ARG A 599 -26.57 -4.10 -28.95
CA ARG A 599 -25.48 -4.92 -28.44
C ARG A 599 -24.35 -5.11 -29.48
N GLN A 600 -24.66 -5.29 -30.75
CA GLN A 600 -23.64 -5.34 -31.82
C GLN A 600 -22.94 -4.00 -32.08
N GLU A 601 -23.66 -2.87 -31.97
CA GLU A 601 -23.05 -1.54 -32.07
C GLU A 601 -22.09 -1.29 -30.88
N MET A 602 -22.48 -1.68 -29.66
CA MET A 602 -21.62 -1.61 -28.48
C MET A 602 -20.35 -2.46 -28.65
N ALA A 603 -20.47 -3.72 -29.06
CA ALA A 603 -19.33 -4.58 -29.34
C ALA A 603 -18.40 -3.95 -30.39
N THR A 604 -18.98 -3.35 -31.45
CA THR A 604 -18.20 -2.71 -32.52
C THR A 604 -17.43 -1.48 -32.01
N MET A 605 -18.03 -0.66 -31.15
CA MET A 605 -17.35 0.51 -30.55
C MET A 605 -16.23 0.07 -29.59
N LEU A 606 -16.46 -0.94 -28.75
CA LEU A 606 -15.45 -1.50 -27.85
C LEU A 606 -14.28 -2.15 -28.61
N TYR A 607 -14.56 -2.90 -29.66
CA TYR A 607 -13.54 -3.53 -30.50
C TYR A 607 -12.63 -2.49 -31.17
N ARG A 608 -13.23 -1.43 -31.73
CA ARG A 608 -12.49 -0.32 -32.33
C ARG A 608 -11.71 0.48 -31.29
N TYR A 609 -12.30 0.68 -30.11
CA TYR A 609 -11.59 1.33 -28.98
C TYR A 609 -10.39 0.48 -28.54
N ALA A 610 -10.56 -0.82 -28.37
CA ALA A 610 -9.45 -1.72 -28.04
C ALA A 610 -8.34 -1.67 -29.10
N THR A 611 -8.71 -1.66 -30.38
CA THR A 611 -7.76 -1.52 -31.49
C THR A 611 -7.03 -0.17 -31.44
N PHE A 612 -7.74 0.94 -31.20
CA PHE A 612 -7.16 2.28 -31.03
C PHE A 612 -6.19 2.33 -29.85
N ALA A 613 -6.59 1.77 -28.72
CA ALA A 613 -5.78 1.72 -27.50
C ALA A 613 -4.65 0.66 -27.54
N LYS A 614 -4.53 -0.09 -28.64
CA LYS A 614 -3.54 -1.17 -28.84
C LYS A 614 -3.66 -2.31 -27.83
N LEU A 615 -4.86 -2.57 -27.35
CA LEU A 615 -5.17 -3.70 -26.50
C LEU A 615 -5.31 -4.99 -27.33
N ASP A 616 -5.30 -6.15 -26.66
CA ASP A 616 -5.41 -7.44 -27.33
C ASP A 616 -6.83 -7.64 -27.90
N THR A 617 -6.91 -7.79 -29.22
CA THR A 617 -8.12 -8.08 -29.97
C THR A 617 -8.09 -9.46 -30.68
N SER A 618 -7.20 -10.34 -30.23
CA SER A 618 -6.97 -11.66 -30.86
C SER A 618 -8.00 -12.71 -30.45
N ALA A 619 -8.75 -12.52 -29.38
CA ALA A 619 -9.74 -13.47 -28.89
C ALA A 619 -10.80 -13.79 -29.96
N LYS A 620 -11.20 -15.06 -30.08
CA LYS A 620 -12.19 -15.54 -31.01
C LYS A 620 -13.20 -16.45 -30.33
N GLY A 621 -14.45 -16.03 -30.30
CA GLY A 621 -15.57 -16.84 -29.85
C GLY A 621 -16.25 -17.60 -30.99
N ASP A 622 -17.07 -18.55 -30.62
CA ASP A 622 -17.91 -19.31 -31.57
C ASP A 622 -19.35 -18.80 -31.48
N LEU A 623 -19.77 -18.01 -32.44
CA LEU A 623 -21.13 -17.47 -32.49
C LEU A 623 -22.16 -18.52 -32.95
N SER A 624 -21.74 -19.65 -33.57
CA SER A 624 -22.64 -20.66 -34.07
C SER A 624 -23.42 -21.41 -33.00
N VAL A 625 -22.99 -21.28 -31.74
CA VAL A 625 -23.71 -21.84 -30.59
C VAL A 625 -24.98 -21.04 -30.21
N PHE A 626 -25.18 -19.86 -30.80
CA PHE A 626 -26.34 -19.01 -30.56
C PHE A 626 -27.35 -19.09 -31.73
N PRO A 627 -28.63 -19.31 -31.47
CA PRO A 627 -29.63 -19.56 -32.55
C PRO A 627 -29.90 -18.34 -33.43
N ASP A 628 -29.45 -17.15 -33.01
CA ASP A 628 -29.67 -15.87 -33.68
C ASP A 628 -28.37 -15.27 -34.28
N GLU A 629 -27.31 -16.08 -34.44
CA GLU A 629 -26.04 -15.61 -35.04
C GLU A 629 -26.24 -14.92 -36.40
N ASN A 630 -27.21 -15.41 -37.18
CA ASN A 630 -27.52 -14.87 -38.50
C ASN A 630 -28.15 -13.47 -38.50
N GLN A 631 -28.48 -12.92 -37.31
CA GLN A 631 -28.94 -11.54 -37.15
C GLN A 631 -27.77 -10.55 -36.93
N VAL A 632 -26.53 -11.06 -36.74
CA VAL A 632 -25.34 -10.23 -36.66
C VAL A 632 -25.06 -9.63 -38.03
N LEU A 633 -25.05 -8.30 -38.13
CA LEU A 633 -24.78 -7.64 -39.42
C LEU A 633 -23.29 -7.73 -39.79
N ASP A 634 -22.98 -7.76 -41.07
CA ASP A 634 -21.64 -7.98 -41.63
C ASP A 634 -20.56 -7.08 -40.96
N TYR A 635 -20.89 -5.82 -40.71
CA TYR A 635 -19.94 -4.88 -40.07
C TYR A 635 -19.58 -5.21 -38.65
N ALA A 636 -20.37 -6.01 -37.95
CA ALA A 636 -20.26 -6.33 -36.56
C ALA A 636 -19.74 -7.76 -36.28
N VAL A 637 -19.60 -8.60 -37.30
CA VAL A 637 -19.22 -10.02 -37.15
C VAL A 637 -17.88 -10.16 -36.42
N ASP A 638 -16.83 -9.46 -36.85
CA ASP A 638 -15.51 -9.52 -36.19
C ASP A 638 -15.58 -9.03 -34.73
N ALA A 639 -16.31 -7.96 -34.49
CA ALA A 639 -16.45 -7.38 -33.18
C ALA A 639 -17.26 -8.27 -32.21
N MET A 640 -18.33 -8.89 -32.70
CA MET A 640 -19.14 -9.84 -31.91
C MET A 640 -18.35 -11.11 -31.61
N THR A 641 -17.62 -11.64 -32.59
CA THR A 641 -16.74 -12.81 -32.47
C THR A 641 -15.66 -12.54 -31.40
N TRP A 642 -15.03 -11.35 -31.45
CA TRP A 642 -14.06 -10.96 -30.47
C TRP A 642 -14.70 -10.76 -29.07
N ALA A 643 -15.81 -10.04 -28.99
CA ALA A 643 -16.48 -9.75 -27.72
C ALA A 643 -16.98 -11.02 -27.01
N ASN A 644 -17.40 -12.03 -27.78
CA ASN A 644 -17.75 -13.34 -27.24
C ASN A 644 -16.50 -14.09 -26.76
N GLY A 645 -15.44 -14.15 -27.58
CA GLY A 645 -14.19 -14.82 -27.21
C GLY A 645 -13.44 -14.18 -26.03
N ALA A 646 -13.56 -12.87 -25.84
CA ALA A 646 -13.04 -12.14 -24.69
C ALA A 646 -13.96 -12.19 -23.46
N GLY A 647 -15.09 -12.91 -23.52
CA GLY A 647 -16.04 -13.05 -22.42
C GLY A 647 -16.87 -11.80 -22.11
N LEU A 648 -16.89 -10.80 -23.01
CA LEU A 648 -17.65 -9.57 -22.82
C LEU A 648 -19.15 -9.78 -23.05
N ILE A 649 -19.50 -10.54 -24.10
CA ILE A 649 -20.88 -10.90 -24.48
C ILE A 649 -21.02 -12.41 -24.44
N THR A 650 -21.67 -12.91 -23.39
CA THR A 650 -21.87 -14.36 -23.13
C THR A 650 -23.26 -14.83 -23.45
N GLY A 651 -24.11 -13.97 -23.99
CA GLY A 651 -25.51 -14.21 -24.32
C GLY A 651 -26.46 -13.39 -23.47
N ASN A 652 -27.72 -13.38 -23.87
CA ASN A 652 -28.87 -12.78 -23.22
C ASN A 652 -30.03 -13.77 -23.29
N VAL A 653 -30.80 -13.94 -22.21
CA VAL A 653 -31.94 -14.84 -22.22
C VAL A 653 -33.15 -14.13 -22.80
N VAL A 654 -33.63 -14.62 -23.94
CA VAL A 654 -34.82 -14.13 -24.67
C VAL A 654 -35.77 -15.30 -24.81
N ASN A 655 -36.95 -15.23 -24.20
CA ASN A 655 -37.96 -16.33 -24.23
C ASN A 655 -37.35 -17.69 -23.82
N ASP A 656 -36.64 -17.72 -22.70
CA ASP A 656 -35.96 -18.91 -22.15
C ASP A 656 -34.85 -19.52 -23.00
N VAL A 657 -34.39 -18.81 -24.03
CA VAL A 657 -33.31 -19.23 -24.91
C VAL A 657 -32.14 -18.24 -24.80
N THR A 658 -30.92 -18.76 -24.68
CA THR A 658 -29.73 -17.91 -24.66
C THR A 658 -29.38 -17.49 -26.10
N CYS A 659 -29.49 -16.19 -26.37
CA CYS A 659 -29.27 -15.57 -27.68
C CYS A 659 -28.15 -14.53 -27.61
N LEU A 660 -27.55 -14.18 -28.73
CA LEU A 660 -26.64 -13.00 -28.84
C LEU A 660 -27.43 -11.69 -28.67
N ASP A 661 -28.66 -11.68 -29.18
CA ASP A 661 -29.54 -10.51 -29.24
C ASP A 661 -28.85 -9.27 -29.86
N PRO A 662 -28.23 -9.42 -31.07
CA PRO A 662 -27.33 -8.41 -31.62
C PRO A 662 -28.03 -7.09 -31.92
N LEU A 663 -29.32 -7.15 -32.28
CA LEU A 663 -30.14 -5.98 -32.60
C LEU A 663 -30.88 -5.43 -31.39
N GLY A 664 -30.86 -6.12 -30.26
CA GLY A 664 -31.46 -5.68 -28.98
C GLY A 664 -30.70 -4.48 -28.41
N ASN A 665 -31.45 -3.58 -27.81
CA ASN A 665 -30.89 -2.40 -27.14
C ASN A 665 -30.23 -2.80 -25.82
N ALA A 666 -29.01 -2.34 -25.59
CA ALA A 666 -28.33 -2.52 -24.33
C ALA A 666 -28.84 -1.55 -23.27
N ASN A 667 -29.35 -2.08 -22.15
CA ASN A 667 -29.72 -1.27 -20.99
C ASN A 667 -28.51 -0.93 -20.13
N ARG A 668 -28.67 -0.03 -19.15
CA ARG A 668 -27.57 0.46 -18.31
C ARG A 668 -26.86 -0.64 -17.52
N ALA A 669 -27.60 -1.63 -17.01
CA ALA A 669 -27.05 -2.78 -16.31
C ALA A 669 -26.19 -3.67 -17.25
N GLN A 670 -26.68 -3.93 -18.47
CA GLN A 670 -25.95 -4.70 -19.45
C GLN A 670 -24.67 -3.97 -19.92
N VAL A 671 -24.76 -2.65 -20.13
CA VAL A 671 -23.59 -1.82 -20.48
C VAL A 671 -22.58 -1.84 -19.37
N ALA A 672 -22.99 -1.70 -18.10
CA ALA A 672 -22.13 -1.74 -16.94
C ALA A 672 -21.39 -3.08 -16.83
N THR A 673 -22.11 -4.21 -16.96
CA THR A 673 -21.51 -5.54 -16.89
C THR A 673 -20.52 -5.79 -18.04
N ILE A 674 -20.81 -5.32 -19.24
CA ILE A 674 -19.90 -5.47 -20.39
C ILE A 674 -18.67 -4.56 -20.22
N LEU A 675 -18.81 -3.34 -19.69
CA LEU A 675 -17.69 -2.45 -19.41
C LEU A 675 -16.78 -2.99 -18.29
N MET A 676 -17.35 -3.52 -17.21
CA MET A 676 -16.58 -4.19 -16.15
C MET A 676 -15.75 -5.33 -16.77
N ARG A 677 -16.37 -6.24 -17.49
CA ARG A 677 -15.67 -7.35 -18.16
C ARG A 677 -14.61 -6.86 -19.17
N PHE A 678 -14.87 -5.76 -19.85
CA PHE A 678 -13.88 -5.15 -20.77
C PHE A 678 -12.64 -4.70 -19.98
N CYS A 679 -12.80 -4.04 -18.86
CA CYS A 679 -11.69 -3.63 -18.02
C CYS A 679 -10.94 -4.83 -17.41
N GLU A 680 -11.66 -5.84 -16.95
CA GLU A 680 -11.07 -7.02 -16.31
C GLU A 680 -10.40 -7.99 -17.29
N ASN A 681 -10.92 -8.14 -18.51
CA ASN A 681 -10.46 -9.16 -19.45
C ASN A 681 -9.55 -8.62 -20.56
N VAL A 682 -9.71 -7.35 -20.95
CA VAL A 682 -9.05 -6.75 -22.12
C VAL A 682 -8.12 -5.59 -21.78
N ALA A 683 -8.52 -4.71 -20.88
CA ALA A 683 -7.78 -3.48 -20.56
C ALA A 683 -6.92 -3.62 -19.29
N LYS A 684 -6.41 -4.83 -19.03
CA LYS A 684 -5.54 -5.14 -17.87
C LYS A 684 -4.25 -4.34 -17.86
#